data_efdd0e4a84c19e5c7fa74616fc200ccd
#
_entry.id   efdd0e4a84c19e5c7fa74616fc200ccd
#
_cell.length_a   1.000
_cell.length_b   1.000
_cell.length_c   1.000
_cell.angle_alpha   90.00
_cell.angle_beta   90.00
_cell.angle_gamma   90.00
#
_symmetry.space_group_name_H-M   'P 1'
#
loop_
_entity.id
_entity.type
_entity.pdbx_description
1 polymer ?
#
loop_
_entity_poly.entity_id
_entity_poly.type
_entity_poly.pdbx_seq_one_letter_code
_entity_poly.pdbx_strand_id
1 'polypeptide(L)'
;MMNGSSIDVTLPDGSKRKGTSWQTSPMDIAKEISKGLADRIVIAKVDGDVWDLERPLEKSCSLELLDFEHPEGKRVFWHSSAHVLGEAAERHYGCHLCIGPPTEEGFFYEMAIEDRPVTNADYPNLEKLTDAAIKEKQKFERLVVSKEKLLEMFGYNKYKRYIIETKIPDGTSTTVYRCGPMIDLCVGPHIPHTGKIKAFMLTKNSASYFLGDPTNDSLQRIYGISFPDKKQLSEYKVFLAEAAKRDHRKIGKEQELFFFNDLSPGSAFFLPHGTRIYNTLVELMRSEYFKRGYQEVISPNMYNAKLWETSGHWQNYGEDMFALDVEKEKWALKPMNCPGHCVIFDSRDRSYKELPIRMAEFGIIHRNEASGALTGLTRVRRFVQDDTHVFCMHSQVEEELYALFDFMERIYGLFGFEFKLELSTRPEKHLGSIETWDQAEAQLKKALEKQYPGQWELNPGDGAFYGPKIDITIRDALRRSFQCATIQLDFQLPERFGLKYRSAEDNAENKDKPPSRPVIIHRAILGSLERFIAILTEHFAGKWPFWLSPRQVLVVPVAGPYKEYATEIANKLTSLNIFADVDNSGDTLPKKVRNGEIAQYNFILVVGQEELDGRSVNARNRDDVGTKGKAEMIPLEDISKKLVQLKESRSLHNKLP
;
A
#
# COMPACT_ATOMS: atom_id res chain seq x y z
N MET A 1 10.38 -10.48 51.43
CA MET A 1 11.14 -9.43 50.68
C MET A 1 12.32 -10.11 50.03
N MET A 2 12.42 -10.14 48.71
CA MET A 2 13.61 -10.65 48.02
C MET A 2 14.75 -9.65 48.29
N ASN A 3 15.82 -10.11 48.91
CA ASN A 3 17.03 -9.29 49.08
C ASN A 3 17.63 -9.05 47.66
N GLY A 4 17.54 -7.83 47.19
CA GLY A 4 18.04 -7.47 45.88
C GLY A 4 19.56 -7.62 45.80
N SER A 5 20.07 -8.30 44.78
CA SER A 5 21.50 -8.36 44.46
C SER A 5 21.94 -7.20 43.56
N SER A 6 23.21 -6.82 43.65
CA SER A 6 23.78 -5.80 42.73
C SER A 6 23.75 -6.36 41.30
N ILE A 7 23.29 -5.55 40.35
CA ILE A 7 23.22 -5.87 38.94
C ILE A 7 23.99 -4.84 38.09
N ASP A 8 24.51 -5.28 36.94
CA ASP A 8 25.11 -4.44 35.92
C ASP A 8 24.11 -4.24 34.76
N VAL A 9 23.82 -2.99 34.44
CA VAL A 9 22.98 -2.58 33.34
C VAL A 9 23.86 -1.99 32.25
N THR A 10 23.96 -2.69 31.11
CA THR A 10 24.81 -2.26 29.98
C THR A 10 23.97 -1.47 28.98
N LEU A 11 24.39 -0.24 28.67
CA LEU A 11 23.76 0.64 27.68
C LEU A 11 24.32 0.39 26.26
N PRO A 12 23.64 0.86 25.19
CA PRO A 12 24.09 0.64 23.81
C PRO A 12 25.49 1.18 23.48
N ASP A 13 25.95 2.20 24.18
CA ASP A 13 27.31 2.77 24.06
C ASP A 13 28.38 1.93 24.79
N GLY A 14 27.99 0.80 25.40
CA GLY A 14 28.87 -0.06 26.20
C GLY A 14 29.10 0.41 27.63
N SER A 15 28.58 1.56 28.02
CA SER A 15 28.67 2.03 29.41
C SER A 15 27.82 1.18 30.34
N LYS A 16 28.30 0.99 31.59
CA LYS A 16 27.62 0.21 32.62
C LYS A 16 27.11 1.09 33.74
N ARG A 17 25.88 0.80 34.17
CA ARG A 17 25.25 1.39 35.34
C ARG A 17 25.06 0.32 36.42
N LYS A 18 25.19 0.71 37.67
CA LYS A 18 24.90 -0.19 38.78
C LYS A 18 23.44 -0.06 39.19
N GLY A 19 22.83 -1.17 39.50
CA GLY A 19 21.47 -1.22 40.02
C GLY A 19 21.30 -2.33 41.04
N THR A 20 20.09 -2.45 41.56
CA THR A 20 19.68 -3.52 42.49
C THR A 20 18.53 -4.29 41.88
N SER A 21 18.66 -5.61 41.76
CA SER A 21 17.60 -6.48 41.20
C SER A 21 16.29 -6.31 41.98
N TRP A 22 15.16 -6.33 41.24
CA TRP A 22 13.82 -6.13 41.76
C TRP A 22 13.54 -4.77 42.42
N GLN A 23 14.46 -3.81 42.29
CA GLN A 23 14.31 -2.46 42.83
C GLN A 23 14.57 -1.36 41.78
N THR A 24 15.69 -1.47 41.06
CA THR A 24 16.04 -0.47 40.02
C THR A 24 15.25 -0.73 38.75
N SER A 25 14.61 0.30 38.26
CA SER A 25 13.82 0.28 37.00
C SER A 25 14.58 0.95 35.84
N PRO A 26 14.23 0.72 34.58
CA PRO A 26 14.72 1.47 33.44
C PRO A 26 14.53 2.98 33.57
N MET A 27 13.43 3.42 34.20
CA MET A 27 13.16 4.84 34.47
C MET A 27 14.16 5.44 35.46
N ASP A 28 14.62 4.68 36.46
CA ASP A 28 15.64 5.16 37.39
C ASP A 28 16.98 5.37 36.71
N ILE A 29 17.38 4.43 35.85
CA ILE A 29 18.59 4.58 35.02
C ILE A 29 18.46 5.80 34.07
N ALA A 30 17.30 6.00 33.45
CA ALA A 30 17.06 7.15 32.58
C ALA A 30 17.18 8.49 33.33
N LYS A 31 16.63 8.57 34.55
CA LYS A 31 16.74 9.77 35.42
C LYS A 31 18.18 10.05 35.85
N GLU A 32 18.96 8.99 36.12
CA GLU A 32 20.39 9.10 36.44
C GLU A 32 21.18 9.67 35.27
N ILE A 33 20.84 9.28 34.01
CA ILE A 33 21.52 9.80 32.83
C ILE A 33 21.16 11.28 32.58
N SER A 34 19.85 11.57 32.45
CA SER A 34 19.37 12.95 32.38
C SER A 34 17.86 13.05 32.53
N LYS A 35 17.39 14.18 33.10
CA LYS A 35 15.96 14.48 33.18
C LYS A 35 15.30 14.56 31.79
N GLY A 36 15.99 15.18 30.82
CA GLY A 36 15.45 15.29 29.44
C GLY A 36 15.24 13.95 28.75
N LEU A 37 16.12 12.98 29.01
CA LEU A 37 15.94 11.59 28.51
C LEU A 37 14.75 10.94 29.18
N ALA A 38 14.64 10.99 30.52
CA ALA A 38 13.51 10.42 31.28
C ALA A 38 12.15 11.01 30.86
N ASP A 39 12.12 12.29 30.50
CA ASP A 39 10.91 12.95 30.03
C ASP A 39 10.53 12.53 28.59
N ARG A 40 11.50 12.19 27.72
CA ARG A 40 11.28 11.86 26.32
C ARG A 40 10.96 10.40 26.06
N ILE A 41 11.61 9.47 26.76
CA ILE A 41 11.42 8.04 26.56
C ILE A 41 9.98 7.59 26.89
N VAL A 42 9.56 6.56 26.17
CA VAL A 42 8.20 5.96 26.29
C VAL A 42 8.22 4.50 26.74
N ILE A 43 9.30 3.78 26.42
CA ILE A 43 9.45 2.34 26.70
C ILE A 43 10.94 1.97 26.82
N ALA A 44 11.26 0.82 27.41
CA ALA A 44 12.59 0.23 27.39
C ALA A 44 12.64 -1.08 26.62
N LYS A 45 13.85 -1.50 26.27
CA LYS A 45 14.18 -2.84 25.81
C LYS A 45 15.20 -3.45 26.74
N VAL A 46 14.90 -4.63 27.27
CA VAL A 46 15.75 -5.37 28.21
C VAL A 46 16.11 -6.71 27.58
N ASP A 47 17.39 -6.93 27.31
CA ASP A 47 17.90 -8.12 26.62
C ASP A 47 17.17 -8.40 25.28
N GLY A 48 16.75 -7.33 24.58
CA GLY A 48 16.02 -7.39 23.30
C GLY A 48 14.48 -7.39 23.41
N ASP A 49 13.92 -7.62 24.60
CA ASP A 49 12.49 -7.61 24.83
C ASP A 49 11.96 -6.26 25.30
N VAL A 50 10.80 -5.85 24.81
CA VAL A 50 10.14 -4.61 25.24
C VAL A 50 9.69 -4.71 26.70
N TRP A 51 9.90 -3.62 27.46
CA TRP A 51 9.79 -3.61 28.91
C TRP A 51 9.22 -2.29 29.45
N ASP A 52 8.29 -2.40 30.41
CA ASP A 52 7.75 -1.18 31.06
C ASP A 52 8.84 -0.38 31.75
N LEU A 53 8.84 0.93 31.58
CA LEU A 53 9.86 1.82 32.17
C LEU A 53 9.89 1.79 33.69
N GLU A 54 8.77 1.57 34.36
CA GLU A 54 8.66 1.51 35.84
C GLU A 54 8.77 0.06 36.38
N ARG A 55 8.87 -0.97 35.50
CA ARG A 55 9.05 -2.36 35.94
C ARG A 55 10.50 -2.59 36.39
N PRO A 56 10.75 -3.07 37.62
CA PRO A 56 12.10 -3.33 38.09
C PRO A 56 12.85 -4.37 37.21
N LEU A 57 14.16 -4.15 37.07
CA LEU A 57 15.08 -5.10 36.44
C LEU A 57 15.34 -6.30 37.37
N GLU A 58 15.35 -7.49 36.79
CA GLU A 58 15.40 -8.74 37.56
C GLU A 58 16.84 -9.27 37.72
N LYS A 59 17.71 -8.99 36.78
CA LYS A 59 19.11 -9.46 36.68
C LYS A 59 19.97 -8.45 35.92
N SER A 60 21.28 -8.70 35.84
CA SER A 60 22.15 -7.97 34.93
C SER A 60 21.69 -8.15 33.49
N CYS A 61 21.62 -7.05 32.71
CA CYS A 61 21.00 -7.03 31.40
C CYS A 61 21.58 -5.94 30.48
N SER A 62 21.28 -6.05 29.20
CA SER A 62 21.37 -4.94 28.27
C SER A 62 20.09 -4.08 28.35
N LEU A 63 20.21 -2.76 28.21
CA LEU A 63 19.12 -1.83 28.33
C LEU A 63 19.17 -0.81 27.21
N GLU A 64 18.12 -0.73 26.40
CA GLU A 64 17.87 0.34 25.44
C GLU A 64 16.68 1.17 25.90
N LEU A 65 16.76 2.49 25.76
CA LEU A 65 15.72 3.43 26.15
C LEU A 65 15.14 4.07 24.89
N LEU A 66 13.87 3.78 24.58
CA LEU A 66 13.24 4.13 23.31
C LEU A 66 12.26 5.30 23.49
N ASP A 67 12.30 6.26 22.57
CA ASP A 67 11.36 7.35 22.50
C ASP A 67 10.25 7.07 21.44
N PHE A 68 9.36 8.04 21.22
CA PHE A 68 8.25 7.92 20.28
C PHE A 68 8.70 7.78 18.82
N GLU A 69 9.87 8.29 18.44
CA GLU A 69 10.33 8.19 17.05
C GLU A 69 10.79 6.77 16.68
N HIS A 70 11.15 5.97 17.67
CA HIS A 70 11.47 4.57 17.44
C HIS A 70 10.19 3.75 17.12
N PRO A 71 10.20 2.86 16.11
CA PRO A 71 9.00 2.10 15.71
C PRO A 71 8.31 1.35 16.86
N GLU A 72 9.08 0.66 17.71
CA GLU A 72 8.55 -0.04 18.88
C GLU A 72 8.02 0.92 19.95
N GLY A 73 8.70 2.06 20.16
CA GLY A 73 8.25 3.12 21.07
C GLY A 73 6.91 3.71 20.61
N LYS A 74 6.78 3.99 19.32
CA LYS A 74 5.56 4.48 18.69
C LYS A 74 4.41 3.47 18.82
N ARG A 75 4.68 2.19 18.56
CA ARG A 75 3.70 1.11 18.70
C ARG A 75 3.15 1.01 20.12
N VAL A 76 4.04 1.03 21.13
CA VAL A 76 3.62 0.96 22.55
C VAL A 76 2.87 2.21 22.99
N PHE A 77 3.28 3.37 22.47
CA PHE A 77 2.59 4.63 22.76
C PHE A 77 1.14 4.62 22.24
N TRP A 78 0.95 4.17 21.00
CA TRP A 78 -0.39 4.05 20.41
C TRP A 78 -1.22 2.93 21.07
N HIS A 79 -0.60 1.81 21.44
CA HIS A 79 -1.25 0.77 22.21
C HIS A 79 -1.78 1.32 23.57
N SER A 80 -0.96 2.10 24.25
CA SER A 80 -1.37 2.75 25.49
C SER A 80 -2.49 3.78 25.29
N SER A 81 -2.45 4.50 24.16
CA SER A 81 -3.51 5.45 23.79
C SER A 81 -4.82 4.75 23.43
N ALA A 82 -4.78 3.53 22.91
CA ALA A 82 -5.97 2.71 22.74
C ALA A 82 -6.66 2.41 24.07
N HIS A 83 -5.89 2.11 25.13
CA HIS A 83 -6.44 1.91 26.46
C HIS A 83 -7.13 3.17 27.02
N VAL A 84 -6.55 4.36 26.78
CA VAL A 84 -7.19 5.63 27.17
C VAL A 84 -8.51 5.84 26.41
N LEU A 85 -8.57 5.46 25.15
CA LEU A 85 -9.83 5.44 24.38
C LEU A 85 -10.82 4.41 24.95
N GLY A 86 -10.34 3.22 25.32
CA GLY A 86 -11.15 2.17 25.92
C GLY A 86 -11.81 2.65 27.22
N GLU A 87 -11.06 3.29 28.11
CA GLU A 87 -11.59 3.91 29.32
C GLU A 87 -12.70 4.93 29.01
N ALA A 88 -12.43 5.83 28.07
CA ALA A 88 -13.39 6.85 27.66
C ALA A 88 -14.67 6.24 27.08
N ALA A 89 -14.53 5.19 26.25
CA ALA A 89 -15.65 4.49 25.64
C ALA A 89 -16.49 3.72 26.66
N GLU A 90 -15.86 2.99 27.60
CA GLU A 90 -16.54 2.28 28.68
C GLU A 90 -17.32 3.24 29.56
N ARG A 91 -16.74 4.39 29.91
CA ARG A 91 -17.42 5.45 30.68
C ARG A 91 -18.54 6.15 29.93
N HIS A 92 -18.43 6.29 28.62
CA HIS A 92 -19.42 6.99 27.79
C HIS A 92 -20.61 6.10 27.43
N TYR A 93 -20.35 4.86 27.06
CA TYR A 93 -21.37 3.94 26.53
C TYR A 93 -21.80 2.86 27.53
N GLY A 94 -21.04 2.59 28.60
CA GLY A 94 -21.22 1.40 29.42
C GLY A 94 -21.02 0.08 28.66
N CYS A 95 -20.17 0.12 27.60
CA CYS A 95 -20.01 -0.97 26.64
C CYS A 95 -19.04 -2.04 27.16
N HIS A 96 -19.05 -3.21 26.49
CA HIS A 96 -18.06 -4.25 26.69
C HIS A 96 -16.88 -4.03 25.72
N LEU A 97 -15.70 -3.84 26.29
CA LEU A 97 -14.45 -3.70 25.52
C LEU A 97 -13.96 -5.05 24.99
N CYS A 98 -13.50 -5.08 23.74
CA CYS A 98 -12.96 -6.28 23.08
C CYS A 98 -11.45 -6.21 22.97
N ILE A 99 -10.92 -5.61 21.93
CA ILE A 99 -9.47 -5.45 21.67
C ILE A 99 -9.11 -4.02 21.25
N GLY A 100 -7.90 -3.57 21.62
CA GLY A 100 -7.40 -2.23 21.30
C GLY A 100 -5.96 -2.24 20.81
N PRO A 101 -5.67 -2.80 19.60
CA PRO A 101 -4.31 -2.84 19.08
C PRO A 101 -3.87 -1.50 18.48
N PRO A 102 -2.55 -1.22 18.45
CA PRO A 102 -1.99 -0.22 17.58
C PRO A 102 -2.13 -0.67 16.12
N THR A 103 -2.17 0.31 15.21
CA THR A 103 -2.15 0.11 13.77
C THR A 103 -0.84 0.67 13.19
N GLU A 104 -0.66 0.58 11.88
CA GLU A 104 0.48 1.20 11.20
C GLU A 104 0.53 2.73 11.45
N GLU A 105 -0.65 3.38 11.46
CA GLU A 105 -0.79 4.80 11.81
C GLU A 105 -1.89 4.99 12.85
N GLY A 106 -1.53 5.09 14.13
CA GLY A 106 -2.46 5.27 15.22
C GLY A 106 -2.91 3.96 15.87
N PHE A 107 -4.16 3.89 16.28
CA PHE A 107 -4.74 2.77 17.01
C PHE A 107 -6.25 2.72 16.80
N PHE A 108 -6.86 1.61 17.21
CA PHE A 108 -8.32 1.54 17.39
C PHE A 108 -8.67 0.83 18.69
N TYR A 109 -9.93 0.93 19.08
CA TYR A 109 -10.55 0.06 20.07
C TYR A 109 -11.87 -0.50 19.53
N GLU A 110 -12.06 -1.82 19.69
CA GLU A 110 -13.34 -2.51 19.41
C GLU A 110 -14.16 -2.68 20.66
N MET A 111 -15.46 -2.46 20.53
CA MET A 111 -16.40 -2.53 21.63
C MET A 111 -17.78 -3.00 21.18
N ALA A 112 -18.49 -3.69 22.04
CA ALA A 112 -19.88 -4.03 21.84
C ALA A 112 -20.75 -2.95 22.46
N ILE A 113 -21.52 -2.25 21.63
CA ILE A 113 -22.49 -1.23 22.02
C ILE A 113 -23.86 -1.77 21.60
N GLU A 114 -24.80 -1.87 22.54
CA GLU A 114 -26.10 -2.51 22.32
C GLU A 114 -27.13 -1.57 21.69
N ASP A 115 -27.11 -0.28 22.04
CA ASP A 115 -28.25 0.60 21.75
C ASP A 115 -28.18 1.35 20.42
N ARG A 116 -26.98 1.65 19.89
CA ARG A 116 -26.82 2.43 18.66
C ARG A 116 -25.39 2.35 18.11
N PRO A 117 -25.20 2.62 16.81
CA PRO A 117 -23.87 2.75 16.26
C PRO A 117 -23.16 4.02 16.75
N VAL A 118 -21.83 3.99 16.74
CA VAL A 118 -20.98 5.18 16.97
C VAL A 118 -21.10 6.14 15.78
N THR A 119 -21.21 7.42 16.10
CA THR A 119 -21.24 8.51 15.11
C THR A 119 -20.22 9.58 15.44
N ASN A 120 -19.92 10.44 14.48
CA ASN A 120 -19.01 11.57 14.69
C ASN A 120 -19.51 12.57 15.76
N ALA A 121 -20.81 12.55 16.09
CA ALA A 121 -21.38 13.36 17.18
C ALA A 121 -20.90 12.93 18.58
N ASP A 122 -20.40 11.70 18.70
CA ASP A 122 -19.88 11.17 19.97
C ASP A 122 -18.44 11.63 20.25
N TYR A 123 -17.68 11.99 19.21
CA TYR A 123 -16.25 12.29 19.31
C TYR A 123 -15.93 13.40 20.34
N PRO A 124 -16.63 14.54 20.39
CA PRO A 124 -16.31 15.58 21.36
C PRO A 124 -16.40 15.11 22.82
N ASN A 125 -17.36 14.23 23.14
CA ASN A 125 -17.51 13.69 24.50
C ASN A 125 -16.42 12.67 24.81
N LEU A 126 -16.09 11.80 23.86
CA LEU A 126 -15.00 10.82 24.02
C LEU A 126 -13.65 11.52 24.17
N GLU A 127 -13.35 12.52 23.32
CA GLU A 127 -12.10 13.32 23.42
C GLU A 127 -12.02 14.09 24.74
N LYS A 128 -13.15 14.60 25.26
CA LYS A 128 -13.18 15.24 26.59
C LYS A 128 -12.85 14.26 27.71
N LEU A 129 -13.33 13.02 27.64
CA LEU A 129 -13.02 11.98 28.62
C LEU A 129 -11.56 11.53 28.53
N THR A 130 -11.03 11.36 27.32
CA THR A 130 -9.61 11.05 27.12
C THR A 130 -8.70 12.18 27.62
N ASP A 131 -9.06 13.44 27.36
CA ASP A 131 -8.34 14.61 27.88
C ASP A 131 -8.32 14.65 29.41
N ALA A 132 -9.41 14.25 30.08
CA ALA A 132 -9.47 14.15 31.54
C ALA A 132 -8.48 13.07 32.03
N ALA A 133 -8.53 11.87 31.49
CA ALA A 133 -7.62 10.78 31.84
C ALA A 133 -6.14 11.13 31.61
N ILE A 134 -5.84 11.86 30.52
CA ILE A 134 -4.50 12.37 30.24
C ILE A 134 -4.04 13.38 31.30
N LYS A 135 -4.88 14.32 31.69
CA LYS A 135 -4.58 15.33 32.73
C LYS A 135 -4.37 14.73 34.11
N GLU A 136 -5.08 13.67 34.44
CA GLU A 136 -4.94 12.91 35.68
C GLU A 136 -3.59 12.19 35.77
N LYS A 137 -2.88 12.00 34.67
CA LYS A 137 -1.60 11.27 34.57
C LYS A 137 -1.72 9.86 35.14
N GLN A 138 -2.79 9.17 34.84
CA GLN A 138 -3.09 7.82 35.31
C GLN A 138 -1.93 6.88 34.96
N LYS A 139 -1.46 6.08 35.91
CA LYS A 139 -0.40 5.11 35.73
C LYS A 139 -0.95 3.85 35.03
N PHE A 140 -0.08 3.19 34.26
CA PHE A 140 -0.33 1.84 33.77
C PHE A 140 0.28 0.85 34.78
N GLU A 141 -0.59 0.19 35.57
CA GLU A 141 -0.18 -0.73 36.61
C GLU A 141 -0.35 -2.18 36.14
N ARG A 142 0.73 -2.92 36.15
CA ARG A 142 0.82 -4.30 35.64
C ARG A 142 0.58 -5.31 36.77
N LEU A 143 -0.25 -6.34 36.52
CA LEU A 143 -0.46 -7.48 37.41
C LEU A 143 -0.44 -8.78 36.61
N VAL A 144 0.26 -9.79 37.16
CA VAL A 144 0.24 -11.16 36.60
C VAL A 144 -0.87 -11.94 37.32
N VAL A 145 -1.76 -12.55 36.54
CA VAL A 145 -2.97 -13.21 37.03
C VAL A 145 -3.10 -14.60 36.40
N SER A 146 -3.50 -15.61 37.18
CA SER A 146 -3.75 -16.94 36.62
C SER A 146 -5.03 -16.97 35.77
N LYS A 147 -5.10 -17.94 34.85
CA LYS A 147 -6.26 -18.10 33.92
C LYS A 147 -7.58 -18.20 34.71
N GLU A 148 -7.61 -18.95 35.80
CA GLU A 148 -8.81 -19.14 36.62
C GLU A 148 -9.33 -17.80 37.19
N LYS A 149 -8.41 -17.00 37.74
CA LYS A 149 -8.76 -15.68 38.27
C LYS A 149 -9.12 -14.68 37.17
N LEU A 150 -8.53 -14.79 35.99
CA LEU A 150 -8.92 -13.97 34.82
C LEU A 150 -10.35 -14.27 34.39
N LEU A 151 -10.76 -15.52 34.35
CA LEU A 151 -12.15 -15.90 34.06
C LEU A 151 -13.14 -15.36 35.08
N GLU A 152 -12.74 -15.27 36.35
CA GLU A 152 -13.53 -14.63 37.41
C GLU A 152 -13.60 -13.09 37.21
N MET A 153 -12.44 -12.43 36.99
CA MET A 153 -12.33 -10.99 36.81
C MET A 153 -13.13 -10.49 35.58
N PHE A 154 -13.07 -11.21 34.46
CA PHE A 154 -13.73 -10.85 33.21
C PHE A 154 -15.03 -11.60 32.96
N GLY A 155 -15.63 -12.20 34.01
CA GLY A 155 -16.88 -12.97 33.93
C GLY A 155 -18.07 -12.18 33.36
N TYR A 156 -18.05 -10.85 33.49
CA TYR A 156 -19.06 -9.94 32.94
C TYR A 156 -18.91 -9.68 31.43
N ASN A 157 -17.74 -9.97 30.81
CA ASN A 157 -17.42 -9.64 29.45
C ASN A 157 -17.18 -10.91 28.60
N LYS A 158 -18.16 -11.31 27.81
CA LYS A 158 -18.12 -12.53 27.00
C LYS A 158 -16.95 -12.57 26.01
N TYR A 159 -16.52 -11.42 25.48
CA TYR A 159 -15.42 -11.32 24.50
C TYR A 159 -14.07 -11.57 25.16
N LYS A 160 -13.82 -10.96 26.33
CA LYS A 160 -12.59 -11.20 27.09
C LYS A 160 -12.54 -12.64 27.59
N ARG A 161 -13.68 -13.20 28.05
CA ARG A 161 -13.77 -14.62 28.43
C ARG A 161 -13.39 -15.53 27.28
N TYR A 162 -13.96 -15.30 26.10
CA TYR A 162 -13.63 -16.09 24.92
C TYR A 162 -12.12 -16.06 24.60
N ILE A 163 -11.48 -14.88 24.65
CA ILE A 163 -10.03 -14.73 24.43
C ILE A 163 -9.27 -15.49 25.51
N ILE A 164 -9.64 -15.40 26.79
CA ILE A 164 -8.98 -16.10 27.89
C ILE A 164 -9.10 -17.62 27.71
N GLU A 165 -10.31 -18.11 27.39
CA GLU A 165 -10.57 -19.53 27.21
C GLU A 165 -9.78 -20.14 26.04
N THR A 166 -9.67 -19.40 24.92
CA THR A 166 -9.10 -19.90 23.67
C THR A 166 -7.61 -19.64 23.49
N LYS A 167 -7.08 -18.53 24.04
CA LYS A 167 -5.70 -18.11 23.80
C LYS A 167 -4.74 -18.34 24.97
N ILE A 168 -5.26 -18.52 26.18
CA ILE A 168 -4.43 -18.73 27.37
C ILE A 168 -4.49 -20.21 27.76
N PRO A 169 -3.37 -20.96 27.75
CA PRO A 169 -3.33 -22.37 28.15
C PRO A 169 -3.72 -22.56 29.62
N ASP A 170 -4.36 -23.68 29.92
CA ASP A 170 -4.73 -24.04 31.30
C ASP A 170 -3.52 -24.15 32.22
N GLY A 171 -3.67 -23.71 33.47
CA GLY A 171 -2.58 -23.71 34.45
C GLY A 171 -1.51 -22.64 34.23
N THR A 172 -1.70 -21.73 33.27
CA THR A 172 -0.77 -20.62 33.02
C THR A 172 -1.30 -19.29 33.54
N SER A 173 -0.48 -18.26 33.49
CA SER A 173 -0.79 -16.89 33.87
C SER A 173 -0.48 -15.93 32.74
N THR A 174 -1.24 -14.83 32.66
CA THR A 174 -0.90 -13.69 31.79
C THR A 174 -1.07 -12.39 32.53
N THR A 175 -0.94 -11.26 31.86
CA THR A 175 -0.99 -9.94 32.48
C THR A 175 -2.31 -9.23 32.24
N VAL A 176 -2.68 -8.43 33.19
CA VAL A 176 -3.68 -7.35 33.10
C VAL A 176 -3.01 -6.03 33.41
N TYR A 177 -3.53 -4.96 32.82
CA TYR A 177 -3.11 -3.59 33.15
C TYR A 177 -4.28 -2.78 33.63
N ARG A 178 -4.06 -2.03 34.71
CA ARG A 178 -4.99 -1.00 35.19
C ARG A 178 -4.53 0.35 34.71
N CYS A 179 -5.44 1.14 34.14
CA CYS A 179 -5.29 2.54 33.81
C CYS A 179 -6.48 3.30 34.35
N GLY A 180 -6.28 4.08 35.41
CA GLY A 180 -7.39 4.68 36.11
C GLY A 180 -8.41 3.66 36.63
N PRO A 181 -9.71 3.80 36.30
CA PRO A 181 -10.73 2.83 36.65
C PRO A 181 -10.76 1.58 35.76
N MET A 182 -10.21 1.66 34.56
CA MET A 182 -10.24 0.56 33.59
C MET A 182 -9.21 -0.51 33.92
N ILE A 183 -9.62 -1.78 33.86
CA ILE A 183 -8.73 -2.95 33.90
C ILE A 183 -8.89 -3.71 32.57
N ASP A 184 -7.80 -3.94 31.91
CA ASP A 184 -7.80 -4.62 30.62
C ASP A 184 -6.89 -5.86 30.57
N LEU A 185 -7.36 -6.91 29.86
CA LEU A 185 -6.57 -8.07 29.54
C LEU A 185 -5.54 -7.69 28.47
N CYS A 186 -4.28 -7.60 28.85
CA CYS A 186 -3.23 -7.10 27.96
C CYS A 186 -1.86 -7.66 28.37
N VAL A 187 -1.05 -8.06 27.39
CA VAL A 187 0.33 -8.50 27.63
C VAL A 187 1.31 -7.33 27.81
N GLY A 188 0.90 -6.13 27.44
CA GLY A 188 1.74 -4.94 27.50
C GLY A 188 2.92 -4.96 26.51
N PRO A 189 4.01 -4.22 26.75
CA PRO A 189 4.13 -3.17 27.78
C PRO A 189 3.38 -1.88 27.43
N HIS A 190 3.37 -0.93 28.37
CA HIS A 190 2.74 0.38 28.23
C HIS A 190 3.67 1.55 28.60
N ILE A 191 3.28 2.76 28.18
CA ILE A 191 3.94 3.99 28.65
C ILE A 191 3.74 4.15 30.18
N PRO A 192 4.60 4.89 30.90
CA PRO A 192 4.51 4.98 32.37
C PRO A 192 3.17 5.52 32.88
N HIS A 193 2.63 6.51 32.21
CA HIS A 193 1.37 7.15 32.57
C HIS A 193 0.77 7.91 31.37
N THR A 194 -0.55 8.12 31.40
CA THR A 194 -1.32 8.80 30.33
C THR A 194 -0.82 10.23 30.05
N GLY A 195 -0.21 10.90 31.02
CA GLY A 195 0.34 12.25 30.87
C GLY A 195 1.51 12.38 29.87
N LYS A 196 2.06 11.27 29.34
CA LYS A 196 3.00 11.27 28.19
C LYS A 196 2.29 11.64 26.90
N ILE A 197 1.00 11.38 26.77
CA ILE A 197 0.16 11.77 25.64
C ILE A 197 -0.12 13.27 25.76
N LYS A 198 0.31 14.08 24.79
CA LYS A 198 0.09 15.53 24.80
C LYS A 198 -0.94 15.98 23.79
N ALA A 199 -1.22 15.13 22.82
CA ALA A 199 -2.21 15.40 21.78
C ALA A 199 -2.89 14.09 21.39
N PHE A 200 -4.21 14.15 21.26
CA PHE A 200 -5.07 13.01 20.97
C PHE A 200 -6.18 13.46 20.01
N MET A 201 -6.55 12.63 19.07
CA MET A 201 -7.63 12.90 18.13
C MET A 201 -8.28 11.59 17.68
N LEU A 202 -9.61 11.56 17.65
CA LEU A 202 -10.36 10.50 16.98
C LEU A 202 -10.41 10.78 15.48
N THR A 203 -10.27 9.73 14.67
CA THR A 203 -10.13 9.89 13.21
C THR A 203 -11.32 9.38 12.45
N LYS A 204 -11.81 8.18 12.77
CA LYS A 204 -12.95 7.54 12.11
C LYS A 204 -13.56 6.46 13.00
N ASN A 205 -14.73 5.98 12.63
CA ASN A 205 -15.35 4.80 13.19
C ASN A 205 -15.84 3.85 12.09
N SER A 206 -15.99 2.58 12.40
CA SER A 206 -16.56 1.56 11.53
C SER A 206 -17.22 0.46 12.34
N ALA A 207 -18.06 -0.34 11.70
CA ALA A 207 -18.45 -1.64 12.22
C ALA A 207 -17.37 -2.67 11.87
N SER A 208 -17.26 -3.72 12.69
CA SER A 208 -16.45 -4.91 12.41
C SER A 208 -17.11 -6.13 13.05
N TYR A 209 -16.73 -7.32 12.60
CA TYR A 209 -17.16 -8.56 13.29
C TYR A 209 -16.08 -8.97 14.31
N PHE A 210 -16.52 -9.54 15.44
CA PHE A 210 -15.60 -10.02 16.44
C PHE A 210 -14.62 -11.04 15.84
N LEU A 211 -13.33 -10.83 16.02
CA LEU A 211 -12.21 -11.58 15.41
C LEU A 211 -12.24 -11.65 13.89
N GLY A 212 -12.95 -10.75 13.22
CA GLY A 212 -13.03 -10.70 11.76
C GLY A 212 -13.96 -11.75 11.13
N ASP A 213 -14.68 -12.55 11.91
CA ASP A 213 -15.55 -13.61 11.42
C ASP A 213 -16.99 -13.06 11.29
N PRO A 214 -17.59 -13.06 10.08
CA PRO A 214 -18.96 -12.57 9.84
C PRO A 214 -20.06 -13.33 10.59
N THR A 215 -19.77 -14.50 11.12
CA THR A 215 -20.71 -15.31 11.93
C THR A 215 -20.77 -14.87 13.38
N ASN A 216 -19.80 -14.05 13.83
CA ASN A 216 -19.74 -13.49 15.17
C ASN A 216 -20.49 -12.16 15.28
N ASP A 217 -20.59 -11.65 16.51
CA ASP A 217 -21.25 -10.38 16.81
C ASP A 217 -20.63 -9.20 16.02
N SER A 218 -21.51 -8.30 15.59
CA SER A 218 -21.08 -7.01 15.04
C SER A 218 -20.65 -6.06 16.14
N LEU A 219 -19.45 -5.53 16.04
CA LEU A 219 -18.82 -4.61 16.99
C LEU A 219 -18.69 -3.22 16.38
N GLN A 220 -18.55 -2.22 17.26
CA GLN A 220 -18.15 -0.88 16.86
C GLN A 220 -16.64 -0.72 17.06
N ARG A 221 -15.99 -0.09 16.10
CA ARG A 221 -14.56 0.19 16.13
C ARG A 221 -14.33 1.69 15.99
N ILE A 222 -13.62 2.29 16.95
CA ILE A 222 -13.24 3.70 16.92
C ILE A 222 -11.73 3.81 16.73
N TYR A 223 -11.30 4.61 15.78
CA TYR A 223 -9.89 4.85 15.48
C TYR A 223 -9.43 6.19 16.04
N GLY A 224 -8.19 6.23 16.47
CA GLY A 224 -7.57 7.44 16.96
C GLY A 224 -6.10 7.52 16.63
N ILE A 225 -5.53 8.69 16.82
CA ILE A 225 -4.09 8.95 16.73
C ILE A 225 -3.68 9.86 17.88
N SER A 226 -2.45 9.69 18.35
CA SER A 226 -1.93 10.46 19.47
C SER A 226 -0.44 10.75 19.31
N PHE A 227 0.01 11.81 19.96
CA PHE A 227 1.40 12.27 19.88
C PHE A 227 1.90 12.75 21.24
N PRO A 228 3.23 12.67 21.51
CA PRO A 228 3.85 13.23 22.70
C PRO A 228 3.99 14.75 22.62
N ASP A 229 3.64 15.40 21.51
CA ASP A 229 3.71 16.82 21.26
C ASP A 229 2.50 17.32 20.46
N LYS A 230 1.96 18.49 20.83
CA LYS A 230 0.85 19.15 20.13
C LYS A 230 1.22 19.61 18.70
N LYS A 231 2.47 19.93 18.48
CA LYS A 231 2.97 20.33 17.15
C LYS A 231 2.84 19.19 16.16
N GLN A 232 3.21 17.97 16.54
CA GLN A 232 3.07 16.78 15.70
C GLN A 232 1.61 16.52 15.31
N LEU A 233 0.64 16.71 16.22
CA LEU A 233 -0.79 16.61 15.85
C LEU A 233 -1.22 17.72 14.87
N SER A 234 -0.69 18.94 15.03
CA SER A 234 -0.97 20.03 14.08
C SER A 234 -0.43 19.73 12.69
N GLU A 235 0.80 19.25 12.61
CA GLU A 235 1.42 18.79 11.35
C GLU A 235 0.64 17.64 10.71
N TYR A 236 0.18 16.68 11.52
CA TYR A 236 -0.66 15.59 11.06
C TYR A 236 -2.03 16.08 10.51
N LYS A 237 -2.66 17.07 11.13
CA LYS A 237 -3.89 17.69 10.62
C LYS A 237 -3.66 18.38 9.28
N VAL A 238 -2.54 19.07 9.10
CA VAL A 238 -2.15 19.67 7.81
C VAL A 238 -1.95 18.57 6.76
N PHE A 239 -1.25 17.51 7.13
CA PHE A 239 -1.06 16.34 6.26
C PHE A 239 -2.41 15.72 5.82
N LEU A 240 -3.35 15.50 6.75
CA LEU A 240 -4.68 14.97 6.42
C LEU A 240 -5.47 15.90 5.49
N ALA A 241 -5.41 17.22 5.74
CA ALA A 241 -6.08 18.20 4.87
C ALA A 241 -5.49 18.20 3.47
N GLU A 242 -4.17 18.06 3.35
CA GLU A 242 -3.50 17.96 2.05
C GLU A 242 -3.82 16.63 1.35
N ALA A 243 -3.82 15.52 2.09
CA ALA A 243 -4.21 14.22 1.57
C ALA A 243 -5.66 14.20 1.05
N ALA A 244 -6.59 14.84 1.77
CA ALA A 244 -7.98 14.96 1.35
C ALA A 244 -8.16 15.78 0.05
N LYS A 245 -7.31 16.78 -0.19
CA LYS A 245 -7.31 17.54 -1.46
C LYS A 245 -6.84 16.68 -2.63
N ARG A 246 -6.00 15.69 -2.36
CA ARG A 246 -5.41 14.79 -3.37
C ARG A 246 -6.21 13.52 -3.61
N ASP A 247 -7.31 13.31 -2.91
CA ASP A 247 -8.16 12.11 -3.07
C ASP A 247 -8.50 11.88 -4.54
N HIS A 248 -8.08 10.72 -5.08
CA HIS A 248 -8.28 10.37 -6.48
C HIS A 248 -9.76 10.34 -6.90
N ARG A 249 -10.69 10.05 -5.96
CA ARG A 249 -12.13 10.04 -6.24
C ARG A 249 -12.65 11.46 -6.51
N LYS A 250 -12.15 12.43 -5.72
CA LYS A 250 -12.48 13.85 -5.89
C LYS A 250 -11.89 14.39 -7.19
N ILE A 251 -10.58 14.23 -7.39
CA ILE A 251 -9.89 14.69 -8.60
C ILE A 251 -10.46 13.98 -9.84
N GLY A 252 -10.70 12.66 -9.74
CA GLY A 252 -11.29 11.87 -10.81
C GLY A 252 -12.64 12.42 -11.29
N LYS A 253 -13.49 12.85 -10.36
CA LYS A 253 -14.75 13.51 -10.66
C LYS A 253 -14.54 14.91 -11.26
N GLU A 254 -13.70 15.76 -10.65
CA GLU A 254 -13.43 17.14 -11.08
C GLU A 254 -12.77 17.19 -12.46
N GLN A 255 -11.90 16.24 -12.79
CA GLN A 255 -11.22 16.14 -14.09
C GLN A 255 -11.91 15.21 -15.09
N GLU A 256 -13.07 14.64 -14.74
CA GLU A 256 -13.81 13.71 -15.60
C GLU A 256 -12.99 12.51 -16.05
N LEU A 257 -12.31 11.85 -15.10
CA LEU A 257 -11.45 10.71 -15.40
C LEU A 257 -12.20 9.38 -15.36
N PHE A 258 -13.01 9.16 -14.34
CA PHE A 258 -13.78 7.94 -14.13
C PHE A 258 -14.94 8.16 -13.15
N PHE A 259 -15.86 7.20 -13.11
CA PHE A 259 -16.93 7.12 -12.12
C PHE A 259 -17.27 5.68 -11.76
N PHE A 260 -18.03 5.48 -10.70
CA PHE A 260 -18.60 4.19 -10.27
C PHE A 260 -20.12 4.25 -10.34
N ASN A 261 -20.74 3.08 -10.58
CA ASN A 261 -22.18 2.94 -10.64
C ASN A 261 -22.64 1.67 -9.92
N ASP A 262 -23.78 1.74 -9.25
CA ASP A 262 -24.34 0.63 -8.47
C ASP A 262 -24.73 -0.58 -9.33
N LEU A 263 -24.87 -0.40 -10.65
CA LEU A 263 -25.10 -1.51 -11.57
C LEU A 263 -23.86 -2.40 -11.76
N SER A 264 -22.67 -1.91 -11.43
CA SER A 264 -21.41 -2.67 -11.47
C SER A 264 -20.50 -2.26 -10.31
N PRO A 265 -20.85 -2.62 -9.07
CA PRO A 265 -20.11 -2.20 -7.88
C PRO A 265 -18.71 -2.80 -7.89
N GLY A 266 -17.71 -1.96 -7.63
CA GLY A 266 -16.31 -2.34 -7.67
C GLY A 266 -15.71 -2.40 -9.08
N SER A 267 -16.38 -1.82 -10.09
CA SER A 267 -15.86 -1.68 -11.46
C SER A 267 -15.89 -0.22 -11.89
N ALA A 268 -14.74 0.33 -12.27
CA ALA A 268 -14.66 1.72 -12.72
C ALA A 268 -15.08 1.87 -14.18
N PHE A 269 -15.84 2.91 -14.46
CA PHE A 269 -16.12 3.38 -15.81
C PHE A 269 -15.14 4.52 -16.13
N PHE A 270 -14.18 4.29 -17.01
CA PHE A 270 -13.26 5.31 -17.47
C PHE A 270 -13.88 6.21 -18.53
N LEU A 271 -13.86 7.51 -18.29
CA LEU A 271 -14.28 8.54 -19.21
C LEU A 271 -13.15 8.86 -20.22
N PRO A 272 -13.41 9.64 -21.28
CA PRO A 272 -12.38 9.91 -22.31
C PRO A 272 -11.04 10.39 -21.76
N HIS A 273 -11.04 11.30 -20.77
CA HIS A 273 -9.81 11.82 -20.17
C HIS A 273 -9.08 10.74 -19.36
N GLY A 274 -9.79 9.95 -18.55
CA GLY A 274 -9.20 8.84 -17.83
C GLY A 274 -8.66 7.75 -18.76
N THR A 275 -9.36 7.49 -19.87
CA THR A 275 -8.93 6.54 -20.90
C THR A 275 -7.65 6.98 -21.59
N ARG A 276 -7.44 8.30 -21.80
CA ARG A 276 -6.15 8.83 -22.32
C ARG A 276 -4.99 8.46 -21.40
N ILE A 277 -5.14 8.67 -20.08
CA ILE A 277 -4.11 8.29 -19.09
C ILE A 277 -3.87 6.77 -19.12
N TYR A 278 -4.96 5.99 -19.08
CA TYR A 278 -4.91 4.54 -19.11
C TYR A 278 -4.13 4.02 -20.32
N ASN A 279 -4.46 4.47 -21.52
CA ASN A 279 -3.80 4.05 -22.76
C ASN A 279 -2.35 4.51 -22.81
N THR A 280 -2.01 5.71 -22.32
CA THR A 280 -0.64 6.18 -22.23
C THR A 280 0.23 5.28 -21.35
N LEU A 281 -0.31 4.79 -20.22
CA LEU A 281 0.40 3.82 -19.37
C LEU A 281 0.58 2.47 -20.06
N VAL A 282 -0.46 1.97 -20.75
CA VAL A 282 -0.36 0.73 -21.54
C VAL A 282 0.68 0.85 -22.65
N GLU A 283 0.69 1.96 -23.39
CA GLU A 283 1.67 2.23 -24.45
C GLU A 283 3.10 2.34 -23.90
N LEU A 284 3.27 2.98 -22.74
CA LEU A 284 4.55 3.03 -22.04
C LEU A 284 5.07 1.60 -21.79
N MET A 285 4.26 0.74 -21.19
CA MET A 285 4.64 -0.63 -20.86
C MET A 285 4.91 -1.44 -22.14
N ARG A 286 4.07 -1.31 -23.17
CA ARG A 286 4.29 -1.97 -24.47
C ARG A 286 5.62 -1.57 -25.11
N SER A 287 5.97 -0.29 -25.02
CA SER A 287 7.26 0.20 -25.53
C SER A 287 8.45 -0.43 -24.81
N GLU A 288 8.33 -0.68 -23.52
CA GLU A 288 9.37 -1.35 -22.73
C GLU A 288 9.35 -2.87 -22.97
N TYR A 289 8.18 -3.50 -23.13
CA TYR A 289 8.07 -4.92 -23.51
C TYR A 289 8.79 -5.22 -24.81
N PHE A 290 8.55 -4.41 -25.84
CA PHE A 290 9.21 -4.58 -27.15
C PHE A 290 10.73 -4.53 -27.04
N LYS A 291 11.28 -3.54 -26.32
CA LYS A 291 12.73 -3.39 -26.12
C LYS A 291 13.36 -4.54 -25.35
N ARG A 292 12.61 -5.18 -24.47
CA ARG A 292 13.08 -6.23 -23.56
C ARG A 292 12.72 -7.64 -24.01
N GLY A 293 12.16 -7.77 -25.22
CA GLY A 293 11.83 -9.06 -25.82
C GLY A 293 10.66 -9.79 -25.19
N TYR A 294 9.71 -9.05 -24.58
CA TYR A 294 8.44 -9.62 -24.13
C TYR A 294 7.48 -9.78 -25.30
N GLN A 295 6.68 -10.85 -25.24
CA GLN A 295 5.62 -11.14 -26.21
C GLN A 295 4.26 -10.93 -25.55
N GLU A 296 3.47 -10.01 -26.10
CA GLU A 296 2.11 -9.77 -25.60
C GLU A 296 1.17 -10.90 -26.06
N VAL A 297 0.41 -11.44 -25.14
CA VAL A 297 -0.60 -12.49 -25.37
C VAL A 297 -1.94 -12.04 -24.83
N ILE A 298 -3.02 -12.72 -25.24
CA ILE A 298 -4.37 -12.51 -24.74
C ILE A 298 -4.94 -13.87 -24.40
N SER A 299 -5.37 -14.05 -23.15
CA SER A 299 -6.01 -15.26 -22.67
C SER A 299 -7.52 -15.03 -22.42
N PRO A 300 -8.36 -16.08 -22.45
CA PRO A 300 -9.78 -15.95 -22.13
C PRO A 300 -10.02 -15.39 -20.71
N ASN A 301 -11.16 -14.72 -20.52
CA ASN A 301 -11.54 -14.19 -19.21
C ASN A 301 -12.26 -15.23 -18.34
N MET A 302 -12.81 -16.27 -18.94
CA MET A 302 -13.64 -17.27 -18.27
C MET A 302 -13.16 -18.68 -18.63
N TYR A 303 -13.04 -19.53 -17.63
CA TYR A 303 -12.57 -20.91 -17.78
C TYR A 303 -13.44 -21.89 -16.99
N ASN A 304 -13.45 -23.13 -17.45
CA ASN A 304 -14.00 -24.25 -16.69
C ASN A 304 -13.22 -24.46 -15.38
N ALA A 305 -13.91 -24.87 -14.32
CA ALA A 305 -13.32 -25.10 -12.99
C ALA A 305 -12.12 -26.04 -12.99
N LYS A 306 -12.02 -26.97 -13.95
CA LYS A 306 -10.90 -27.91 -14.10
C LYS A 306 -9.54 -27.18 -14.21
N LEU A 307 -9.49 -26.01 -14.85
CA LEU A 307 -8.24 -25.21 -14.91
C LEU A 307 -7.81 -24.77 -13.51
N TRP A 308 -8.78 -24.34 -12.72
CA TRP A 308 -8.57 -23.82 -11.36
C TRP A 308 -8.26 -24.93 -10.36
N GLU A 309 -8.84 -26.11 -10.55
CA GLU A 309 -8.49 -27.32 -9.79
C GLU A 309 -7.06 -27.76 -10.08
N THR A 310 -6.66 -27.78 -11.37
CA THR A 310 -5.31 -28.13 -11.79
C THR A 310 -4.30 -27.18 -11.18
N SER A 311 -4.54 -25.87 -11.25
CA SER A 311 -3.62 -24.85 -10.69
C SER A 311 -3.63 -24.76 -9.17
N GLY A 312 -4.63 -25.31 -8.48
CA GLY A 312 -4.82 -25.19 -7.04
C GLY A 312 -5.55 -23.92 -6.59
N HIS A 313 -5.95 -23.05 -7.51
CA HIS A 313 -6.69 -21.84 -7.15
C HIS A 313 -8.08 -22.16 -6.59
N TRP A 314 -8.75 -23.20 -7.08
CA TRP A 314 -10.06 -23.57 -6.58
C TRP A 314 -10.08 -23.87 -5.09
N GLN A 315 -9.06 -24.59 -4.60
CA GLN A 315 -8.95 -24.97 -3.21
C GLN A 315 -8.44 -23.85 -2.28
N ASN A 316 -7.60 -22.96 -2.79
CA ASN A 316 -6.92 -21.94 -1.98
C ASN A 316 -7.46 -20.53 -2.17
N TYR A 317 -8.25 -20.29 -3.22
CA TYR A 317 -8.72 -18.95 -3.61
C TYR A 317 -10.18 -18.94 -4.07
N GLY A 318 -10.93 -20.04 -3.92
CA GLY A 318 -12.28 -20.23 -4.46
C GLY A 318 -13.31 -19.23 -3.93
N GLU A 319 -13.20 -18.79 -2.68
CA GLU A 319 -14.11 -17.80 -2.07
C GLU A 319 -14.00 -16.42 -2.72
N ASP A 320 -12.83 -16.08 -3.25
CA ASP A 320 -12.56 -14.82 -3.93
C ASP A 320 -12.83 -14.88 -5.44
N MET A 321 -13.38 -15.98 -5.96
CA MET A 321 -13.68 -16.16 -7.38
C MET A 321 -15.15 -15.94 -7.69
N PHE A 322 -15.44 -15.29 -8.84
CA PHE A 322 -16.78 -15.26 -9.41
C PHE A 322 -17.05 -16.56 -10.17
N ALA A 323 -17.73 -17.49 -9.50
CA ALA A 323 -18.13 -18.77 -10.08
C ALA A 323 -19.56 -18.73 -10.64
N LEU A 324 -19.80 -19.45 -11.72
CA LEU A 324 -21.10 -19.56 -12.38
C LEU A 324 -21.31 -20.97 -12.95
N ASP A 325 -22.57 -21.34 -13.17
CA ASP A 325 -22.95 -22.60 -13.79
C ASP A 325 -23.21 -22.37 -15.28
N VAL A 326 -22.49 -23.10 -16.14
CA VAL A 326 -22.67 -23.08 -17.59
C VAL A 326 -22.87 -24.53 -18.06
N GLU A 327 -23.96 -24.85 -18.69
CA GLU A 327 -24.24 -26.20 -19.23
C GLU A 327 -24.01 -27.33 -18.21
N LYS A 328 -24.39 -27.13 -16.95
CA LYS A 328 -24.21 -28.05 -15.81
C LYS A 328 -22.76 -28.25 -15.34
N GLU A 329 -21.81 -27.48 -15.84
CA GLU A 329 -20.44 -27.44 -15.36
C GLU A 329 -20.17 -26.16 -14.59
N LYS A 330 -19.22 -26.21 -13.65
CA LYS A 330 -18.73 -25.01 -12.95
C LYS A 330 -17.69 -24.28 -13.80
N TRP A 331 -17.86 -23.00 -13.91
CA TRP A 331 -16.96 -22.06 -14.58
C TRP A 331 -16.64 -20.91 -13.65
N ALA A 332 -15.55 -20.20 -13.90
CA ALA A 332 -15.23 -19.00 -13.16
C ALA A 332 -14.53 -17.95 -14.02
N LEU A 333 -14.75 -16.69 -13.69
CA LEU A 333 -13.94 -15.59 -14.19
C LEU A 333 -12.54 -15.67 -13.61
N LYS A 334 -11.52 -15.37 -14.41
CA LYS A 334 -10.13 -15.48 -13.98
C LYS A 334 -9.79 -14.47 -12.87
N PRO A 335 -9.29 -14.95 -11.69
CA PRO A 335 -8.74 -14.09 -10.64
C PRO A 335 -7.27 -13.80 -10.84
N MET A 336 -6.59 -14.54 -11.75
CA MET A 336 -5.18 -14.45 -12.13
C MET A 336 -4.99 -14.95 -13.56
N ASN A 337 -3.90 -14.53 -14.23
CA ASN A 337 -3.60 -14.92 -15.61
C ASN A 337 -2.70 -16.16 -15.72
N CYS A 338 -1.95 -16.49 -14.65
CA CYS A 338 -0.92 -17.53 -14.67
C CYS A 338 -1.37 -18.89 -15.21
N PRO A 339 -2.54 -19.44 -14.86
CA PRO A 339 -2.99 -20.72 -15.45
C PRO A 339 -3.23 -20.64 -16.95
N GLY A 340 -3.74 -19.51 -17.45
CA GLY A 340 -3.92 -19.27 -18.88
C GLY A 340 -2.58 -19.26 -19.64
N HIS A 341 -1.55 -18.63 -19.06
CA HIS A 341 -0.20 -18.61 -19.64
C HIS A 341 0.46 -19.99 -19.63
N CYS A 342 0.21 -20.81 -18.59
CA CYS A 342 0.63 -22.22 -18.60
C CYS A 342 0.01 -22.99 -19.77
N VAL A 343 -1.28 -22.81 -20.05
CA VAL A 343 -1.95 -23.42 -21.22
C VAL A 343 -1.33 -22.94 -22.53
N ILE A 344 -1.01 -21.65 -22.65
CA ILE A 344 -0.32 -21.10 -23.85
C ILE A 344 1.08 -21.71 -23.98
N PHE A 345 1.83 -21.84 -22.89
CA PHE A 345 3.15 -22.48 -22.93
C PHE A 345 3.06 -23.93 -23.42
N ASP A 346 2.09 -24.71 -22.90
CA ASP A 346 1.90 -26.13 -23.21
C ASP A 346 1.23 -26.38 -24.58
N SER A 347 0.80 -25.34 -25.27
CA SER A 347 0.09 -25.47 -26.57
C SER A 347 0.94 -26.11 -27.69
N ARG A 348 2.25 -26.19 -27.53
CA ARG A 348 3.19 -26.86 -28.42
C ARG A 348 4.47 -27.30 -27.71
N ASP A 349 5.22 -28.21 -28.30
CA ASP A 349 6.54 -28.59 -27.82
C ASP A 349 7.49 -27.38 -27.78
N ARG A 350 8.24 -27.25 -26.69
CA ARG A 350 9.22 -26.20 -26.44
C ARG A 350 10.63 -26.75 -26.41
N SER A 351 11.61 -25.93 -26.82
CA SER A 351 13.04 -26.25 -26.73
C SER A 351 13.74 -25.27 -25.77
N TYR A 352 14.79 -25.75 -25.09
CA TYR A 352 15.66 -24.91 -24.27
C TYR A 352 16.21 -23.68 -25.03
N LYS A 353 16.34 -23.77 -26.35
CA LYS A 353 16.79 -22.64 -27.20
C LYS A 353 15.79 -21.50 -27.31
N GLU A 354 14.52 -21.76 -26.96
CA GLU A 354 13.47 -20.75 -26.94
C GLU A 354 13.38 -20.02 -25.58
N LEU A 355 13.97 -20.61 -24.51
CA LEU A 355 13.93 -20.03 -23.18
C LEU A 355 15.02 -18.96 -22.99
N PRO A 356 14.71 -17.85 -22.29
CA PRO A 356 13.48 -17.57 -21.59
C PRO A 356 12.34 -17.09 -22.53
N ILE A 357 11.12 -17.57 -22.29
CA ILE A 357 9.91 -17.07 -22.95
C ILE A 357 9.23 -16.09 -22.00
N ARG A 358 9.11 -14.82 -22.40
CA ARG A 358 8.54 -13.72 -21.60
C ARG A 358 7.18 -13.36 -22.16
N MET A 359 6.09 -13.88 -21.53
CA MET A 359 4.71 -13.59 -21.91
C MET A 359 4.19 -12.42 -21.07
N ALA A 360 3.62 -11.39 -21.72
CA ALA A 360 2.99 -10.25 -21.07
C ALA A 360 1.52 -10.17 -21.49
N GLU A 361 0.64 -9.83 -20.55
CA GLU A 361 -0.78 -9.62 -20.79
C GLU A 361 -1.31 -8.45 -19.96
N PHE A 362 -2.03 -7.53 -20.60
CA PHE A 362 -2.92 -6.62 -19.89
C PHE A 362 -4.22 -7.38 -19.57
N GLY A 363 -4.10 -8.35 -18.66
CA GLY A 363 -5.18 -9.29 -18.34
C GLY A 363 -6.26 -8.63 -17.49
N ILE A 364 -7.52 -8.79 -17.94
CA ILE A 364 -8.69 -8.38 -17.17
C ILE A 364 -8.95 -9.42 -16.10
N ILE A 365 -8.82 -9.01 -14.84
CA ILE A 365 -8.96 -9.87 -13.66
C ILE A 365 -10.23 -9.52 -12.90
N HIS A 366 -10.85 -10.53 -12.30
CA HIS A 366 -12.06 -10.39 -11.49
C HIS A 366 -11.85 -11.06 -10.13
N ARG A 367 -12.08 -10.31 -9.04
CA ARG A 367 -12.02 -10.82 -7.67
C ARG A 367 -13.28 -10.46 -6.92
N ASN A 368 -13.86 -11.43 -6.23
CA ASN A 368 -15.10 -11.27 -5.46
C ASN A 368 -14.82 -10.58 -4.12
N GLU A 369 -14.29 -9.38 -4.18
CA GLU A 369 -14.05 -8.56 -2.99
C GLU A 369 -15.35 -8.22 -2.27
N ALA A 370 -15.34 -8.27 -0.94
CA ALA A 370 -16.49 -7.88 -0.14
C ALA A 370 -16.88 -6.42 -0.40
N SER A 371 -18.19 -6.13 -0.45
CA SER A 371 -18.69 -4.79 -0.77
C SER A 371 -18.16 -3.70 0.16
N GLY A 372 -18.02 -3.99 1.46
CA GLY A 372 -17.49 -3.07 2.45
C GLY A 372 -15.99 -2.79 2.35
N ALA A 373 -15.26 -3.61 1.58
CA ALA A 373 -13.82 -3.43 1.35
C ALA A 373 -13.51 -2.54 0.13
N LEU A 374 -14.49 -2.27 -0.74
CA LEU A 374 -14.30 -1.51 -1.97
C LEU A 374 -13.94 -0.05 -1.66
N THR A 375 -12.90 0.45 -2.34
CA THR A 375 -12.38 1.81 -2.06
C THR A 375 -11.86 2.45 -3.34
N GLY A 376 -12.69 3.27 -4.00
CA GLY A 376 -12.32 3.96 -5.24
C GLY A 376 -11.66 3.02 -6.23
N LEU A 377 -10.55 3.47 -6.85
CA LEU A 377 -9.74 2.63 -7.75
C LEU A 377 -8.73 1.74 -7.02
N THR A 378 -8.53 1.91 -5.71
CA THR A 378 -7.48 1.19 -4.97
C THR A 378 -7.89 -0.23 -4.59
N ARG A 379 -9.19 -0.49 -4.42
CA ARG A 379 -9.74 -1.83 -4.19
C ARG A 379 -11.04 -2.03 -4.96
N VAL A 380 -10.96 -2.81 -6.01
CA VAL A 380 -12.01 -3.02 -7.01
C VAL A 380 -12.23 -4.51 -7.26
N ARG A 381 -13.36 -4.85 -7.88
CA ARG A 381 -13.70 -6.23 -8.28
C ARG A 381 -13.24 -6.59 -9.68
N ARG A 382 -13.14 -5.59 -10.56
CA ARG A 382 -12.62 -5.74 -11.93
C ARG A 382 -11.46 -4.79 -12.13
N PHE A 383 -10.31 -5.29 -12.56
CA PHE A 383 -9.12 -4.49 -12.86
C PHE A 383 -8.29 -5.13 -13.95
N VAL A 384 -7.36 -4.35 -14.51
CA VAL A 384 -6.37 -4.82 -15.47
C VAL A 384 -4.99 -4.77 -14.84
N GLN A 385 -4.25 -5.86 -15.00
CA GLN A 385 -2.90 -5.99 -14.46
C GLN A 385 -1.89 -6.04 -15.60
N ASP A 386 -0.72 -5.39 -15.45
CA ASP A 386 0.44 -5.54 -16.35
C ASP A 386 1.17 -6.85 -16.06
N ASP A 387 0.43 -7.95 -16.19
CA ASP A 387 0.86 -9.27 -15.73
C ASP A 387 1.83 -9.93 -16.70
N THR A 388 2.87 -10.54 -16.17
CA THR A 388 3.92 -11.17 -16.98
C THR A 388 4.38 -12.46 -16.35
N HIS A 389 4.60 -13.48 -17.19
CA HIS A 389 5.14 -14.77 -16.79
C HIS A 389 6.36 -15.09 -17.64
N VAL A 390 7.52 -15.17 -16.98
CA VAL A 390 8.78 -15.55 -17.63
C VAL A 390 9.01 -17.04 -17.38
N PHE A 391 8.90 -17.84 -18.43
CA PHE A 391 9.23 -19.26 -18.39
C PHE A 391 10.71 -19.41 -18.72
N CYS A 392 11.53 -19.88 -17.79
CA CYS A 392 12.98 -19.95 -17.94
C CYS A 392 13.56 -21.24 -17.37
N MET A 393 14.81 -21.50 -17.69
CA MET A 393 15.60 -22.56 -17.02
C MET A 393 16.05 -22.10 -15.64
N HIS A 394 16.31 -23.03 -14.72
CA HIS A 394 16.87 -22.73 -13.40
C HIS A 394 18.13 -21.85 -13.47
N SER A 395 19.00 -22.12 -14.46
CA SER A 395 20.23 -21.35 -14.68
C SER A 395 20.01 -19.92 -15.17
N GLN A 396 18.81 -19.59 -15.66
CA GLN A 396 18.47 -18.25 -16.18
C GLN A 396 17.77 -17.37 -15.13
N VAL A 397 17.32 -17.94 -14.00
CA VAL A 397 16.53 -17.22 -12.97
C VAL A 397 17.24 -15.96 -12.48
N GLU A 398 18.53 -16.07 -12.15
CA GLU A 398 19.30 -14.94 -11.60
C GLU A 398 19.42 -13.78 -12.61
N GLU A 399 19.68 -14.08 -13.87
CA GLU A 399 19.78 -13.08 -14.94
C GLU A 399 18.43 -12.41 -15.21
N GLU A 400 17.34 -13.18 -15.23
CA GLU A 400 15.99 -12.65 -15.40
C GLU A 400 15.58 -11.75 -14.25
N LEU A 401 15.93 -12.08 -12.99
CA LEU A 401 15.67 -11.22 -11.84
C LEU A 401 16.37 -9.86 -11.96
N TYR A 402 17.64 -9.83 -12.40
CA TYR A 402 18.34 -8.54 -12.62
C TYR A 402 17.71 -7.72 -13.73
N ALA A 403 17.28 -8.36 -14.82
CA ALA A 403 16.55 -7.68 -15.89
C ALA A 403 15.22 -7.10 -15.43
N LEU A 404 14.54 -7.76 -14.48
CA LEU A 404 13.31 -7.27 -13.87
C LEU A 404 13.56 -6.09 -12.92
N PHE A 405 14.63 -6.11 -12.13
CA PHE A 405 15.02 -4.98 -11.28
C PHE A 405 15.33 -3.73 -12.11
N ASP A 406 16.12 -3.85 -13.17
CA ASP A 406 16.39 -2.74 -14.10
C ASP A 406 15.08 -2.20 -14.73
N PHE A 407 14.17 -3.08 -15.11
CA PHE A 407 12.88 -2.67 -15.66
C PHE A 407 12.05 -1.88 -14.63
N MET A 408 11.98 -2.37 -13.41
CA MET A 408 11.26 -1.73 -12.30
C MET A 408 11.84 -0.34 -11.97
N GLU A 409 13.16 -0.24 -11.82
CA GLU A 409 13.85 1.04 -11.57
C GLU A 409 13.59 2.04 -12.70
N ARG A 410 13.62 1.60 -13.94
CA ARG A 410 13.31 2.42 -15.11
C ARG A 410 11.90 2.99 -15.04
N ILE A 411 10.89 2.15 -14.73
CA ILE A 411 9.50 2.60 -14.69
C ILE A 411 9.25 3.53 -13.51
N TYR A 412 9.65 3.16 -12.29
CA TYR A 412 9.40 4.00 -11.12
C TYR A 412 10.16 5.33 -11.17
N GLY A 413 11.36 5.32 -11.75
CA GLY A 413 12.13 6.55 -11.98
C GLY A 413 11.42 7.55 -12.90
N LEU A 414 10.63 7.08 -13.90
CA LEU A 414 9.84 7.96 -14.76
C LEU A 414 8.74 8.73 -14.00
N PHE A 415 8.25 8.20 -12.87
CA PHE A 415 7.25 8.83 -12.04
C PHE A 415 7.82 9.53 -10.80
N GLY A 416 9.14 9.41 -10.57
CA GLY A 416 9.80 9.97 -9.39
C GLY A 416 9.48 9.24 -8.09
N PHE A 417 9.14 7.95 -8.15
CA PHE A 417 8.88 7.13 -6.98
C PHE A 417 10.14 6.59 -6.33
N GLU A 418 10.21 6.69 -5.00
CA GLU A 418 11.09 5.88 -4.17
C GLU A 418 10.39 4.55 -3.86
N PHE A 419 11.16 3.47 -3.70
CA PHE A 419 10.58 2.17 -3.39
C PHE A 419 11.37 1.45 -2.29
N LYS A 420 10.69 0.52 -1.61
CA LYS A 420 11.25 -0.45 -0.66
C LYS A 420 11.02 -1.86 -1.18
N LEU A 421 11.91 -2.75 -0.80
CA LEU A 421 11.89 -4.16 -1.18
C LEU A 421 11.70 -5.03 0.07
N GLU A 422 10.80 -5.98 0.00
CA GLU A 422 10.53 -6.96 1.05
C GLU A 422 10.56 -8.37 0.47
N LEU A 423 11.34 -9.28 1.08
CA LEU A 423 11.32 -10.70 0.74
C LEU A 423 10.29 -11.41 1.60
N SER A 424 9.18 -11.78 1.00
CA SER A 424 8.08 -12.50 1.64
C SER A 424 8.29 -14.00 1.48
N THR A 425 8.47 -14.71 2.60
CA THR A 425 8.82 -16.13 2.65
C THR A 425 7.60 -17.03 2.82
N ARG A 426 7.82 -18.33 2.88
CA ARG A 426 6.83 -19.39 2.93
C ARG A 426 5.73 -19.15 3.97
N PRO A 427 4.44 -19.14 3.57
CA PRO A 427 3.31 -19.09 4.49
C PRO A 427 3.05 -20.45 5.13
N GLU A 428 2.24 -20.49 6.19
CA GLU A 428 1.83 -21.72 6.87
C GLU A 428 1.13 -22.70 5.91
N LYS A 429 0.19 -22.18 5.10
CA LYS A 429 -0.49 -22.96 4.04
C LYS A 429 0.22 -22.72 2.71
N HIS A 430 0.89 -23.73 2.19
CA HIS A 430 1.65 -23.66 0.94
C HIS A 430 1.60 -24.96 0.15
N LEU A 431 1.93 -24.90 -1.13
CA LEU A 431 2.12 -26.03 -2.02
C LEU A 431 3.60 -26.41 -2.10
N GLY A 432 3.88 -27.69 -2.40
CA GLY A 432 5.23 -28.19 -2.65
C GLY A 432 6.04 -28.53 -1.41
N SER A 433 7.27 -28.98 -1.63
CA SER A 433 8.17 -29.40 -0.56
C SER A 433 8.91 -28.22 0.08
N ILE A 434 9.34 -28.42 1.32
CA ILE A 434 10.13 -27.40 2.06
C ILE A 434 11.44 -27.11 1.32
N GLU A 435 12.08 -28.11 0.77
CA GLU A 435 13.36 -27.99 0.05
C GLU A 435 13.23 -27.09 -1.19
N THR A 436 12.13 -27.22 -1.92
CA THR A 436 11.84 -26.37 -3.08
C THR A 436 11.65 -24.90 -2.66
N TRP A 437 10.97 -24.68 -1.54
CA TRP A 437 10.79 -23.33 -0.97
C TRP A 437 12.11 -22.72 -0.51
N ASP A 438 12.91 -23.47 0.25
CA ASP A 438 14.21 -23.01 0.74
C ASP A 438 15.15 -22.64 -0.42
N GLN A 439 15.12 -23.41 -1.52
CA GLN A 439 15.88 -23.11 -2.72
C GLN A 439 15.40 -21.82 -3.41
N ALA A 440 14.09 -21.65 -3.55
CA ALA A 440 13.50 -20.46 -4.18
C ALA A 440 13.78 -19.20 -3.34
N GLU A 441 13.60 -19.27 -2.01
CA GLU A 441 13.90 -18.17 -1.10
C GLU A 441 15.39 -17.78 -1.15
N ALA A 442 16.29 -18.77 -1.18
CA ALA A 442 17.72 -18.53 -1.29
C ALA A 442 18.10 -17.84 -2.60
N GLN A 443 17.45 -18.20 -3.72
CA GLN A 443 17.68 -17.53 -5.02
C GLN A 443 17.24 -16.07 -5.01
N LEU A 444 16.02 -15.78 -4.49
CA LEU A 444 15.53 -14.40 -4.37
C LEU A 444 16.41 -13.58 -3.42
N LYS A 445 16.76 -14.13 -2.26
CA LYS A 445 17.67 -13.49 -1.31
C LYS A 445 19.02 -13.14 -1.93
N LYS A 446 19.63 -14.10 -2.65
CA LYS A 446 20.91 -13.89 -3.33
C LYS A 446 20.85 -12.75 -4.34
N ALA A 447 19.75 -12.66 -5.11
CA ALA A 447 19.56 -11.61 -6.09
C ALA A 447 19.40 -10.22 -5.42
N LEU A 448 18.63 -10.16 -4.32
CA LEU A 448 18.45 -8.93 -3.53
C LEU A 448 19.75 -8.47 -2.88
N GLU A 449 20.50 -9.38 -2.24
CA GLU A 449 21.78 -9.01 -1.59
C GLU A 449 22.81 -8.51 -2.59
N LYS A 450 22.80 -9.00 -3.83
CA LYS A 450 23.73 -8.55 -4.87
C LYS A 450 23.34 -7.20 -5.45
N GLN A 451 22.05 -6.95 -5.70
CA GLN A 451 21.56 -5.73 -6.35
C GLN A 451 21.31 -4.60 -5.36
N TYR A 452 20.78 -4.92 -4.16
CA TYR A 452 20.34 -3.98 -3.14
C TYR A 452 20.88 -4.33 -1.75
N PRO A 453 22.21 -4.38 -1.55
CA PRO A 453 22.80 -4.79 -0.28
C PRO A 453 22.33 -3.90 0.87
N GLY A 454 21.69 -4.49 1.87
CA GLY A 454 21.17 -3.78 3.06
C GLY A 454 19.99 -2.82 2.78
N GLN A 455 19.33 -2.91 1.62
CA GLN A 455 18.21 -2.05 1.24
C GLN A 455 16.89 -2.82 1.09
N TRP A 456 16.80 -4.00 1.65
CA TRP A 456 15.60 -4.81 1.66
C TRP A 456 15.33 -5.38 3.06
N GLU A 457 14.09 -5.75 3.31
CA GLU A 457 13.63 -6.29 4.59
C GLU A 457 13.06 -7.71 4.40
N LEU A 458 13.15 -8.54 5.44
CA LEU A 458 12.54 -9.86 5.45
C LEU A 458 11.11 -9.76 5.99
N ASN A 459 10.14 -10.34 5.26
CA ASN A 459 8.74 -10.43 5.67
C ASN A 459 8.33 -11.90 5.79
N PRO A 460 8.50 -12.53 6.97
CA PRO A 460 8.26 -13.96 7.14
C PRO A 460 6.79 -14.33 7.01
N GLY A 461 6.50 -15.38 6.23
CA GLY A 461 5.18 -15.99 6.16
C GLY A 461 4.18 -15.32 5.24
N ASP A 462 4.58 -14.31 4.47
CA ASP A 462 3.69 -13.54 3.57
C ASP A 462 3.84 -13.92 2.08
N GLY A 463 4.51 -15.00 1.77
CA GLY A 463 4.64 -15.53 0.40
C GLY A 463 3.28 -15.96 -0.17
N ALA A 464 3.20 -16.09 -1.50
CA ALA A 464 2.02 -16.70 -2.13
C ALA A 464 1.97 -18.20 -1.80
N PHE A 465 0.79 -18.83 -1.89
CA PHE A 465 0.67 -20.25 -1.58
C PHE A 465 1.52 -21.17 -2.49
N TYR A 466 1.95 -20.66 -3.65
CA TYR A 466 2.73 -21.39 -4.66
C TYR A 466 4.20 -20.96 -4.75
N GLY A 467 4.63 -19.89 -4.09
CA GLY A 467 6.03 -19.47 -4.13
C GLY A 467 6.35 -18.21 -3.33
N PRO A 468 7.63 -18.02 -2.95
CA PRO A 468 8.11 -16.81 -2.31
C PRO A 468 8.07 -15.63 -3.28
N LYS A 469 8.01 -14.42 -2.72
CA LYS A 469 7.90 -13.19 -3.53
C LYS A 469 8.77 -12.06 -3.00
N ILE A 470 9.17 -11.19 -3.90
CA ILE A 470 9.68 -9.87 -3.58
C ILE A 470 8.52 -8.90 -3.76
N ASP A 471 8.08 -8.29 -2.67
CA ASP A 471 7.09 -7.23 -2.68
C ASP A 471 7.78 -5.88 -2.79
N ILE A 472 7.27 -5.04 -3.67
CA ILE A 472 7.78 -3.71 -3.91
C ILE A 472 6.75 -2.68 -3.50
N THR A 473 7.11 -1.91 -2.49
CA THR A 473 6.30 -0.83 -1.93
C THR A 473 6.85 0.51 -2.40
N ILE A 474 6.04 1.28 -3.13
CA ILE A 474 6.38 2.64 -3.57
C ILE A 474 5.91 3.68 -2.58
N ARG A 475 6.59 4.83 -2.54
CA ARG A 475 6.19 6.01 -1.76
C ARG A 475 5.75 7.14 -2.66
N ASP A 476 4.58 7.71 -2.37
CA ASP A 476 4.07 8.87 -3.08
C ASP A 476 4.66 10.20 -2.55
N ALA A 477 4.25 11.32 -3.15
CA ALA A 477 4.68 12.66 -2.74
C ALA A 477 4.30 13.03 -1.29
N LEU A 478 3.34 12.35 -0.67
CA LEU A 478 2.95 12.49 0.73
C LEU A 478 3.63 11.46 1.64
N ARG A 479 4.62 10.72 1.13
CA ARG A 479 5.33 9.62 1.82
C ARG A 479 4.42 8.47 2.27
N ARG A 480 3.23 8.32 1.65
CA ARG A 480 2.37 7.17 1.88
C ARG A 480 2.92 5.98 1.10
N SER A 481 2.89 4.81 1.73
CA SER A 481 3.41 3.57 1.17
C SER A 481 2.30 2.78 0.48
N PHE A 482 2.58 2.25 -0.72
CA PHE A 482 1.65 1.42 -1.49
C PHE A 482 2.41 0.22 -2.05
N GLN A 483 2.03 -0.99 -1.65
CA GLN A 483 2.49 -2.19 -2.33
C GLN A 483 1.96 -2.16 -3.77
N CYS A 484 2.86 -2.16 -4.74
CA CYS A 484 2.54 -1.97 -6.15
C CYS A 484 3.00 -3.14 -7.00
N ALA A 485 4.31 -3.35 -7.09
CA ALA A 485 4.88 -4.45 -7.85
C ALA A 485 5.10 -5.70 -7.01
N THR A 486 5.18 -6.82 -7.70
CA THR A 486 5.53 -8.12 -7.12
C THR A 486 6.35 -8.92 -8.13
N ILE A 487 7.39 -9.60 -7.65
CA ILE A 487 8.18 -10.58 -8.40
C ILE A 487 8.10 -11.89 -7.62
N GLN A 488 7.54 -12.94 -8.21
CA GLN A 488 7.30 -14.23 -7.54
C GLN A 488 7.99 -15.35 -8.29
N LEU A 489 8.65 -16.25 -7.56
CA LEU A 489 9.33 -17.40 -8.14
C LEU A 489 8.49 -18.66 -7.89
N ASP A 490 8.08 -19.31 -8.96
CA ASP A 490 7.12 -20.42 -8.94
C ASP A 490 7.68 -21.69 -9.59
N PHE A 491 7.75 -22.75 -8.81
CA PHE A 491 8.08 -24.10 -9.25
C PHE A 491 6.85 -25.03 -9.26
N GLN A 492 5.72 -24.59 -8.72
CA GLN A 492 4.55 -25.42 -8.47
C GLN A 492 3.63 -25.52 -9.69
N LEU A 493 3.31 -24.38 -10.33
CA LEU A 493 2.48 -24.39 -11.52
C LEU A 493 3.10 -25.17 -12.67
N PRO A 494 4.41 -25.07 -12.96
CA PRO A 494 5.04 -25.93 -13.96
C PRO A 494 4.88 -27.42 -13.69
N GLU A 495 4.90 -27.84 -12.44
CA GLU A 495 4.69 -29.24 -12.05
C GLU A 495 3.23 -29.62 -12.19
N ARG A 496 2.30 -28.85 -11.69
CA ARG A 496 0.86 -29.12 -11.71
C ARG A 496 0.26 -29.17 -13.12
N PHE A 497 0.77 -28.32 -14.03
CA PHE A 497 0.39 -28.34 -15.45
C PHE A 497 1.23 -29.34 -16.28
N GLY A 498 2.20 -30.03 -15.69
CA GLY A 498 3.07 -30.97 -16.39
C GLY A 498 3.91 -30.32 -17.48
N LEU A 499 4.25 -29.00 -17.33
CA LEU A 499 5.00 -28.26 -18.31
C LEU A 499 6.39 -28.88 -18.50
N LYS A 500 6.85 -28.92 -19.75
CA LYS A 500 8.13 -29.50 -20.16
C LYS A 500 8.74 -28.77 -21.34
N TYR A 501 10.06 -28.85 -21.44
CA TYR A 501 10.81 -28.44 -22.62
C TYR A 501 11.88 -29.46 -22.93
N ARG A 502 12.30 -29.55 -24.20
CA ARG A 502 13.43 -30.38 -24.61
C ARG A 502 14.73 -29.70 -24.22
N SER A 503 15.53 -30.38 -23.39
CA SER A 503 16.84 -29.92 -22.98
C SER A 503 17.93 -30.27 -24.01
N ALA A 504 19.14 -29.68 -23.88
CA ALA A 504 20.28 -30.03 -24.71
C ALA A 504 20.75 -31.49 -24.51
N GLU A 505 20.38 -32.08 -23.35
CA GLU A 505 20.76 -33.42 -22.95
C GLU A 505 19.75 -34.51 -23.38
N ASP A 506 18.61 -34.11 -23.97
CA ASP A 506 17.54 -35.01 -24.43
C ASP A 506 17.94 -35.66 -25.78
N ASN A 507 18.91 -36.56 -25.72
CA ASN A 507 19.34 -37.38 -26.84
C ASN A 507 18.91 -38.85 -26.62
N ALA A 508 19.10 -39.70 -27.63
CA ALA A 508 18.59 -41.08 -27.61
C ALA A 508 19.12 -41.92 -26.44
N GLU A 509 20.21 -41.50 -25.80
CA GLU A 509 20.87 -42.22 -24.67
C GLU A 509 20.24 -41.89 -23.30
N ASN A 510 19.43 -40.81 -23.18
CA ASN A 510 18.85 -40.32 -21.94
C ASN A 510 17.31 -40.43 -21.88
N LYS A 511 16.71 -41.44 -22.54
CA LYS A 511 15.24 -41.61 -22.64
C LYS A 511 14.53 -41.81 -21.30
N ASP A 512 15.24 -42.22 -20.26
CA ASP A 512 14.68 -42.53 -18.93
C ASP A 512 14.78 -41.35 -17.95
N LYS A 513 15.36 -40.20 -18.35
CA LYS A 513 15.35 -38.98 -17.53
C LYS A 513 13.97 -38.33 -17.58
N PRO A 514 13.46 -37.82 -16.43
CA PRO A 514 12.25 -37.02 -16.44
C PRO A 514 12.46 -35.75 -17.31
N PRO A 515 11.45 -35.31 -18.03
CA PRO A 515 11.56 -34.14 -18.88
C PRO A 515 11.91 -32.90 -18.05
N SER A 516 12.73 -32.01 -18.64
CA SER A 516 13.11 -30.75 -18.03
C SER A 516 11.91 -29.84 -17.87
N ARG A 517 11.71 -29.25 -16.68
CA ARG A 517 10.62 -28.33 -16.36
C ARG A 517 11.11 -26.90 -16.30
N PRO A 518 10.35 -25.92 -16.83
CA PRO A 518 10.68 -24.52 -16.63
C PRO A 518 10.39 -24.08 -15.21
N VAL A 519 11.03 -22.98 -14.80
CA VAL A 519 10.63 -22.17 -13.64
C VAL A 519 9.79 -21.02 -14.19
N ILE A 520 8.80 -20.54 -13.44
CA ILE A 520 8.03 -19.35 -13.79
C ILE A 520 8.42 -18.21 -12.85
N ILE A 521 8.72 -17.05 -13.43
CA ILE A 521 8.82 -15.80 -12.68
C ILE A 521 7.58 -14.99 -13.02
N HIS A 522 6.69 -14.80 -12.04
CA HIS A 522 5.52 -13.93 -12.14
C HIS A 522 5.94 -12.50 -11.84
N ARG A 523 5.47 -11.55 -12.61
CA ARG A 523 5.79 -10.15 -12.39
C ARG A 523 4.64 -9.22 -12.81
N ALA A 524 4.34 -8.24 -11.95
CA ALA A 524 3.62 -7.03 -12.29
C ALA A 524 4.43 -5.83 -11.77
N ILE A 525 4.62 -4.77 -12.56
CA ILE A 525 5.33 -3.55 -12.15
C ILE A 525 4.35 -2.45 -11.74
N LEU A 526 3.34 -2.18 -12.57
CA LEU A 526 2.29 -1.24 -12.21
C LEU A 526 1.31 -1.85 -11.20
N GLY A 527 1.24 -3.18 -11.15
CA GLY A 527 0.22 -3.91 -10.43
C GLY A 527 -1.12 -3.81 -11.16
N SER A 528 -2.18 -3.33 -10.51
CA SER A 528 -3.42 -2.99 -11.23
C SER A 528 -3.33 -1.58 -11.80
N LEU A 529 -3.70 -1.41 -13.07
CA LEU A 529 -3.74 -0.10 -13.73
C LEU A 529 -4.67 0.87 -12.99
N GLU A 530 -5.81 0.38 -12.49
CA GLU A 530 -6.75 1.16 -11.70
C GLU A 530 -6.09 1.73 -10.43
N ARG A 531 -5.44 0.85 -9.64
CA ARG A 531 -4.74 1.27 -8.41
C ARG A 531 -3.57 2.19 -8.73
N PHE A 532 -2.82 1.92 -9.78
CA PHE A 532 -1.70 2.77 -10.18
C PHE A 532 -2.15 4.16 -10.64
N ILE A 533 -3.26 4.25 -11.38
CA ILE A 533 -3.88 5.53 -11.76
C ILE A 533 -4.34 6.30 -10.50
N ALA A 534 -4.93 5.62 -9.49
CA ALA A 534 -5.26 6.27 -8.23
C ALA A 534 -4.01 6.86 -7.55
N ILE A 535 -2.94 6.07 -7.45
CA ILE A 535 -1.68 6.51 -6.85
C ILE A 535 -1.10 7.71 -7.60
N LEU A 536 -1.06 7.67 -8.93
CA LEU A 536 -0.56 8.78 -9.76
C LEU A 536 -1.43 10.03 -9.63
N THR A 537 -2.77 9.87 -9.59
CA THR A 537 -3.71 10.98 -9.40
C THR A 537 -3.42 11.73 -8.10
N GLU A 538 -3.19 10.98 -7.01
CA GLU A 538 -2.88 11.52 -5.70
C GLU A 538 -1.45 12.06 -5.61
N HIS A 539 -0.49 11.37 -6.22
CA HIS A 539 0.92 11.78 -6.28
C HIS A 539 1.08 13.14 -6.97
N PHE A 540 0.48 13.28 -8.14
CA PHE A 540 0.53 14.53 -8.90
C PHE A 540 -0.54 15.56 -8.46
N ALA A 541 -1.43 15.21 -7.53
CA ALA A 541 -2.55 16.07 -7.12
C ALA A 541 -3.39 16.55 -8.34
N GLY A 542 -3.56 15.70 -9.34
CA GLY A 542 -4.24 16.02 -10.59
C GLY A 542 -3.46 16.97 -11.54
N LYS A 543 -2.22 17.33 -11.19
CA LYS A 543 -1.34 18.17 -12.05
C LYS A 543 -0.42 17.27 -12.86
N TRP A 544 -0.99 16.58 -13.82
CA TRP A 544 -0.29 15.58 -14.63
C TRP A 544 0.93 16.18 -15.37
N PRO A 545 2.07 15.47 -15.45
CA PRO A 545 3.17 15.82 -16.35
C PRO A 545 2.67 15.76 -17.79
N PHE A 546 3.24 16.57 -18.67
CA PHE A 546 2.74 16.77 -20.05
C PHE A 546 2.50 15.46 -20.81
N TRP A 547 3.45 14.54 -20.79
CA TRP A 547 3.38 13.29 -21.53
C TRP A 547 2.25 12.34 -21.07
N LEU A 548 1.81 12.46 -19.80
CA LEU A 548 0.75 11.65 -19.18
C LEU A 548 -0.58 12.40 -19.09
N SER A 549 -0.57 13.71 -19.30
CA SER A 549 -1.75 14.55 -19.12
C SER A 549 -2.86 14.22 -20.11
N PRO A 550 -4.12 14.09 -19.65
CA PRO A 550 -5.26 13.95 -20.55
C PRO A 550 -5.67 15.29 -21.20
N ARG A 551 -5.22 16.43 -20.64
CA ARG A 551 -5.49 17.80 -21.09
C ARG A 551 -4.15 18.51 -21.30
N GLN A 552 -3.53 18.24 -22.47
CA GLN A 552 -2.19 18.75 -22.75
C GLN A 552 -2.22 20.22 -23.20
N VAL A 553 -3.06 20.56 -24.18
CA VAL A 553 -3.13 21.89 -24.75
C VAL A 553 -4.58 22.34 -24.91
N LEU A 554 -4.86 23.59 -24.48
CA LEU A 554 -6.10 24.29 -24.79
C LEU A 554 -5.78 25.47 -25.71
N VAL A 555 -6.38 25.53 -26.90
CA VAL A 555 -6.29 26.67 -27.79
C VAL A 555 -7.47 27.60 -27.55
N VAL A 556 -7.20 28.88 -27.23
CA VAL A 556 -8.20 29.86 -26.83
C VAL A 556 -8.22 31.00 -27.85
N PRO A 557 -9.24 31.06 -28.75
CA PRO A 557 -9.43 32.19 -29.61
C PRO A 557 -9.95 33.42 -28.82
N VAL A 558 -9.32 34.56 -29.00
CA VAL A 558 -9.69 35.85 -28.33
C VAL A 558 -11.12 36.27 -28.71
N ALA A 559 -11.51 36.00 -29.96
CA ALA A 559 -12.82 36.32 -30.50
C ALA A 559 -13.22 35.35 -31.63
N GLY A 560 -14.48 35.46 -32.08
CA GLY A 560 -15.06 34.60 -33.13
C GLY A 560 -14.23 34.46 -34.42
N PRO A 561 -13.67 35.56 -34.99
CA PRO A 561 -12.87 35.51 -36.21
C PRO A 561 -11.62 34.58 -36.14
N TYR A 562 -11.11 34.31 -34.94
CA TYR A 562 -9.89 33.50 -34.76
C TYR A 562 -10.16 32.00 -34.48
N LYS A 563 -11.44 31.59 -34.51
CA LYS A 563 -11.81 30.17 -34.24
C LYS A 563 -11.26 29.24 -35.30
N GLU A 564 -11.21 29.62 -36.55
CA GLU A 564 -10.68 28.82 -37.64
C GLU A 564 -9.16 28.54 -37.42
N TYR A 565 -8.41 29.61 -37.08
CA TYR A 565 -6.98 29.44 -36.77
C TYR A 565 -6.75 28.63 -35.52
N ALA A 566 -7.54 28.81 -34.46
CA ALA A 566 -7.45 27.94 -33.26
C ALA A 566 -7.71 26.47 -33.58
N THR A 567 -8.68 26.19 -34.47
CA THR A 567 -8.98 24.82 -34.91
C THR A 567 -7.85 24.25 -35.78
N GLU A 568 -7.24 25.03 -36.65
CA GLU A 568 -6.07 24.64 -37.43
C GLU A 568 -4.91 24.22 -36.52
N ILE A 569 -4.63 25.01 -35.47
CA ILE A 569 -3.58 24.71 -34.49
C ILE A 569 -3.89 23.38 -33.76
N ALA A 570 -5.12 23.22 -33.26
CA ALA A 570 -5.50 22.01 -32.55
C ALA A 570 -5.41 20.77 -33.44
N ASN A 571 -5.83 20.85 -34.71
CA ASN A 571 -5.72 19.78 -35.68
C ASN A 571 -4.25 19.42 -35.99
N LYS A 572 -3.40 20.43 -36.13
CA LYS A 572 -1.96 20.24 -36.32
C LYS A 572 -1.35 19.52 -35.13
N LEU A 573 -1.63 19.95 -33.89
CA LEU A 573 -1.11 19.32 -32.68
C LEU A 573 -1.65 17.89 -32.53
N THR A 574 -2.92 17.66 -32.85
CA THR A 574 -3.53 16.33 -32.83
C THR A 574 -2.88 15.39 -33.84
N SER A 575 -2.53 15.87 -35.04
CA SER A 575 -1.77 15.08 -36.02
C SER A 575 -0.37 14.67 -35.56
N LEU A 576 0.17 15.38 -34.57
CA LEU A 576 1.42 15.08 -33.88
C LEU A 576 1.20 14.26 -32.56
N ASN A 577 0.03 13.66 -32.42
CA ASN A 577 -0.37 12.90 -31.23
C ASN A 577 -0.37 13.70 -29.91
N ILE A 578 -0.62 15.01 -29.96
CA ILE A 578 -0.80 15.85 -28.78
C ILE A 578 -2.30 16.09 -28.58
N PHE A 579 -2.81 15.86 -27.36
CA PHE A 579 -4.21 16.14 -27.03
C PHE A 579 -4.43 17.64 -26.97
N ALA A 580 -5.06 18.18 -27.99
CA ALA A 580 -5.34 19.60 -28.14
C ALA A 580 -6.86 19.84 -28.28
N ASP A 581 -7.39 20.69 -27.43
CA ASP A 581 -8.80 21.09 -27.43
C ASP A 581 -8.92 22.57 -27.78
N VAL A 582 -10.07 23.01 -28.32
CA VAL A 582 -10.38 24.42 -28.61
C VAL A 582 -11.52 24.92 -27.73
N ASP A 583 -11.32 26.04 -27.07
CA ASP A 583 -12.43 26.71 -26.33
C ASP A 583 -13.34 27.48 -27.29
N ASN A 584 -14.39 26.82 -27.71
CA ASN A 584 -15.44 27.38 -28.58
C ASN A 584 -16.55 28.11 -27.84
N SER A 585 -16.46 28.29 -26.51
CA SER A 585 -17.46 28.96 -25.69
C SER A 585 -17.63 30.43 -26.08
N GLY A 586 -18.76 31.00 -25.71
CA GLY A 586 -19.02 32.47 -25.82
C GLY A 586 -18.42 33.30 -24.68
N ASP A 587 -17.63 32.68 -23.80
CA ASP A 587 -17.06 33.35 -22.64
C ASP A 587 -16.00 34.41 -23.01
N THR A 588 -15.74 35.34 -22.11
CA THR A 588 -14.66 36.33 -22.26
C THR A 588 -13.29 35.65 -22.15
N LEU A 589 -12.27 36.20 -22.80
CA LEU A 589 -10.91 35.68 -22.76
C LEU A 589 -10.38 35.35 -21.32
N PRO A 590 -10.52 36.26 -20.33
CA PRO A 590 -10.08 35.96 -18.97
C PRO A 590 -10.80 34.76 -18.37
N LYS A 591 -12.11 34.58 -18.68
CA LYS A 591 -12.89 33.45 -18.18
C LYS A 591 -12.47 32.13 -18.85
N LYS A 592 -12.24 32.12 -20.17
CA LYS A 592 -11.72 30.97 -20.91
C LYS A 592 -10.36 30.48 -20.36
N VAL A 593 -9.44 31.45 -20.19
CA VAL A 593 -8.11 31.14 -19.62
C VAL A 593 -8.25 30.56 -18.23
N ARG A 594 -9.05 31.20 -17.34
CA ARG A 594 -9.27 30.69 -15.99
C ARG A 594 -9.92 29.31 -15.96
N ASN A 595 -10.87 29.04 -16.85
CA ASN A 595 -11.48 27.70 -16.97
C ASN A 595 -10.44 26.65 -17.39
N GLY A 596 -9.56 26.99 -18.33
CA GLY A 596 -8.44 26.13 -18.74
C GLY A 596 -7.45 25.86 -17.61
N GLU A 597 -7.13 26.85 -16.80
CA GLU A 597 -6.27 26.71 -15.62
C GLU A 597 -6.93 25.79 -14.55
N ILE A 598 -8.23 25.98 -14.28
CA ILE A 598 -8.99 25.14 -13.37
C ILE A 598 -9.04 23.69 -13.88
N ALA A 599 -9.25 23.49 -15.18
CA ALA A 599 -9.27 22.19 -15.84
C ALA A 599 -7.87 21.53 -15.91
N GLN A 600 -6.82 22.21 -15.47
CA GLN A 600 -5.44 21.73 -15.40
C GLN A 600 -4.80 21.42 -16.75
N TYR A 601 -5.12 22.17 -17.81
CA TYR A 601 -4.36 22.10 -19.06
C TYR A 601 -2.88 22.45 -18.81
N ASN A 602 -1.97 21.70 -19.40
CA ASN A 602 -0.53 21.97 -19.25
C ASN A 602 -0.13 23.29 -19.94
N PHE A 603 -0.68 23.51 -21.13
CA PHE A 603 -0.46 24.75 -21.88
C PHE A 603 -1.78 25.33 -22.37
N ILE A 604 -1.92 26.64 -22.28
CA ILE A 604 -3.01 27.40 -22.86
C ILE A 604 -2.40 28.30 -23.95
N LEU A 605 -2.81 28.10 -25.19
CA LEU A 605 -2.35 28.84 -26.37
C LEU A 605 -3.44 29.86 -26.76
N VAL A 606 -3.19 31.12 -26.48
CA VAL A 606 -4.11 32.21 -26.84
C VAL A 606 -3.79 32.69 -28.24
N VAL A 607 -4.82 32.91 -29.05
CA VAL A 607 -4.67 33.37 -30.45
C VAL A 607 -5.63 34.49 -30.77
N GLY A 608 -5.09 35.60 -31.33
CA GLY A 608 -5.76 36.77 -31.82
C GLY A 608 -5.22 37.16 -33.18
N GLN A 609 -5.31 38.46 -33.53
CA GLN A 609 -4.88 38.96 -34.82
C GLN A 609 -3.37 38.89 -35.01
N GLU A 610 -2.57 39.22 -33.99
CA GLU A 610 -1.12 39.22 -34.08
C GLU A 610 -0.59 37.77 -34.27
N GLU A 611 -1.20 36.83 -33.56
CA GLU A 611 -0.82 35.40 -33.67
C GLU A 611 -1.22 34.83 -35.03
N LEU A 612 -2.39 35.24 -35.58
CA LEU A 612 -2.83 34.81 -36.90
C LEU A 612 -1.87 35.34 -38.01
N ASP A 613 -1.54 36.64 -37.97
CA ASP A 613 -0.66 37.27 -38.97
C ASP A 613 0.76 36.76 -38.86
N GLY A 614 1.26 36.54 -37.64
CA GLY A 614 2.58 36.04 -37.35
C GLY A 614 2.73 34.49 -37.41
N ARG A 615 1.64 33.75 -37.69
CA ARG A 615 1.61 32.27 -37.62
C ARG A 615 2.23 31.77 -36.33
N SER A 616 1.82 32.35 -35.21
CA SER A 616 2.36 32.14 -33.88
C SER A 616 1.25 31.86 -32.88
N VAL A 617 1.61 31.61 -31.63
CA VAL A 617 0.71 31.44 -30.50
C VAL A 617 1.29 32.17 -29.29
N ASN A 618 0.38 32.64 -28.41
CA ASN A 618 0.76 33.21 -27.13
C ASN A 618 0.62 32.10 -26.08
N ALA A 619 1.74 31.48 -25.70
CA ALA A 619 1.77 30.27 -24.86
C ALA A 619 1.85 30.62 -23.37
N ARG A 620 0.97 30.01 -22.59
CA ARG A 620 0.96 30.06 -21.11
C ARG A 620 1.18 28.66 -20.56
N ASN A 621 2.12 28.52 -19.63
CA ASN A 621 2.39 27.26 -18.96
C ASN A 621 1.68 27.24 -17.60
N ARG A 622 0.99 26.13 -17.28
CA ARG A 622 0.30 25.90 -16.01
C ARG A 622 1.21 26.09 -14.80
N ASP A 623 2.46 25.68 -14.89
CA ASP A 623 3.38 25.57 -13.76
C ASP A 623 4.20 26.85 -13.53
N ASP A 624 4.05 27.87 -14.38
CA ASP A 624 4.69 29.19 -14.21
C ASP A 624 3.92 30.05 -13.18
N VAL A 625 3.92 29.61 -11.91
CA VAL A 625 3.23 30.30 -10.81
C VAL A 625 4.11 31.43 -10.27
N GLY A 626 3.64 32.69 -10.36
CA GLY A 626 4.23 33.85 -9.67
C GLY A 626 5.02 34.84 -10.52
N THR A 627 5.50 34.51 -11.67
CA THR A 627 5.68 35.50 -12.73
C THR A 627 4.28 35.72 -13.32
N LYS A 628 3.65 36.92 -13.15
CA LYS A 628 2.48 37.28 -13.94
C LYS A 628 2.84 36.96 -15.38
N GLY A 629 2.40 35.77 -15.85
CA GLY A 629 2.97 35.05 -16.97
C GLY A 629 3.23 36.01 -18.11
N LYS A 630 4.48 36.31 -18.40
CA LYS A 630 4.83 36.80 -19.73
C LYS A 630 4.51 35.64 -20.65
N ALA A 631 3.28 35.67 -21.13
CA ALA A 631 2.90 34.80 -22.21
C ALA A 631 3.92 35.01 -23.31
N GLU A 632 4.56 33.96 -23.74
CA GLU A 632 5.62 34.01 -24.75
C GLU A 632 4.97 33.82 -26.12
N MET A 633 5.25 34.74 -27.04
CA MET A 633 4.82 34.60 -28.42
C MET A 633 5.82 33.66 -29.13
N ILE A 634 5.33 32.50 -29.55
CA ILE A 634 6.15 31.43 -30.13
C ILE A 634 5.60 31.08 -31.52
N PRO A 635 6.43 31.00 -32.58
CA PRO A 635 6.00 30.49 -33.88
C PRO A 635 5.34 29.11 -33.77
N LEU A 636 4.28 28.89 -34.55
CA LEU A 636 3.51 27.64 -34.49
C LEU A 636 4.36 26.38 -34.76
N GLU A 637 5.31 26.49 -35.68
CA GLU A 637 6.23 25.39 -35.99
C GLU A 637 7.15 25.04 -34.81
N ASP A 638 7.63 26.09 -34.12
CA ASP A 638 8.56 25.91 -33.00
C ASP A 638 7.85 25.36 -31.74
N ILE A 639 6.67 25.89 -31.39
CA ILE A 639 5.90 25.36 -30.27
C ILE A 639 5.51 23.90 -30.53
N SER A 640 5.12 23.56 -31.77
CA SER A 640 4.78 22.18 -32.16
C SER A 640 5.96 21.23 -31.93
N LYS A 641 7.16 21.59 -32.39
CA LYS A 641 8.39 20.80 -32.16
C LYS A 641 8.73 20.67 -30.67
N LYS A 642 8.68 21.77 -29.93
CA LYS A 642 8.97 21.81 -28.50
C LYS A 642 8.00 20.93 -27.69
N LEU A 643 6.70 20.95 -28.01
CA LEU A 643 5.71 20.11 -27.35
C LEU A 643 5.91 18.61 -27.65
N VAL A 644 6.25 18.24 -28.90
CA VAL A 644 6.60 16.87 -29.25
C VAL A 644 7.83 16.42 -28.46
N GLN A 645 8.89 17.24 -28.46
CA GLN A 645 10.11 16.94 -27.72
C GLN A 645 9.85 16.80 -26.20
N LEU A 646 9.01 17.67 -25.62
CA LEU A 646 8.60 17.58 -24.20
C LEU A 646 7.85 16.28 -23.93
N LYS A 647 6.94 15.87 -24.81
CA LYS A 647 6.21 14.60 -24.68
C LYS A 647 7.14 13.39 -24.75
N GLU A 648 8.04 13.36 -25.72
CA GLU A 648 8.99 12.26 -25.94
C GLU A 648 10.02 12.14 -24.79
N SER A 649 10.44 13.25 -24.21
CA SER A 649 11.36 13.27 -23.07
C SER A 649 10.79 12.60 -21.81
N ARG A 650 9.48 12.45 -21.71
CA ARG A 650 8.77 11.97 -20.51
C ARG A 650 9.16 12.71 -19.24
N SER A 651 9.47 13.99 -19.35
CA SER A 651 9.81 14.85 -18.21
C SER A 651 8.64 14.97 -17.23
N LEU A 652 8.96 15.00 -15.92
CA LEU A 652 8.00 15.32 -14.87
C LEU A 652 7.68 16.81 -14.81
N HIS A 653 8.53 17.66 -15.39
CA HIS A 653 8.38 19.11 -15.40
C HIS A 653 7.85 19.61 -16.75
N ASN A 654 6.87 20.49 -16.72
CA ASN A 654 6.27 21.13 -17.89
C ASN A 654 7.13 22.28 -18.45
N LYS A 655 8.41 22.11 -18.55
CA LYS A 655 9.31 23.13 -19.11
C LYS A 655 9.54 22.85 -20.58
N LEU A 656 9.21 23.79 -21.45
CA LEU A 656 9.53 23.70 -22.87
C LEU A 656 11.06 23.68 -23.08
N PRO A 657 11.58 22.79 -23.94
CA PRO A 657 13.00 22.69 -24.25
C PRO A 657 13.54 23.88 -25.03
#